data_0cb71fb1937c3ea14a3100141fb1d006
#
_entry.id   0cb71fb1937c3ea14a3100141fb1d006
#
_cell.length_a   1.000
_cell.length_b   1.000
_cell.length_c   1.000
_cell.angle_alpha   90.00
_cell.angle_beta   90.00
_cell.angle_gamma   90.00
#
_symmetry.space_group_name_H-M   'P 1'
#
loop_
_entity.id
_entity.type
_entity.pdbx_description
1 polymer ?
#
loop_
_entity_poly.entity_id
_entity_poly.type
_entity_poly.pdbx_seq_one_letter_code
_entity_poly.pdbx_strand_id
1 'polypeptide(L)'
;MSPRAPLPARILIPVANPATAEDLVRIGAEIMDPRTGELTVLGIVEVPEDVALSDGATRARQARRLLQKVLDYAPQGTRIRPLVRIGRRASEGIVEAAREVDADLLIFGWGGRPGGRGTAAGPVFSTTIDAVVREPPCDIAVVKQRPFGQVRRILVPVRGGPHAELALEFADALARHHDARIVVLHVIPPGVTSSVRAQAEQALATFLKQHARGHADGLLREAPNVRNAILREAEKADVVIMGASAAPGGTAADAFLFGALPEAIAARATPPVIVVKTRERIGRATFEELAGRAESLAAADRAAEESRAVPARVERWFAESNFHHGEYRNLRRLVDLKEQRGLTVSLVLPTLNEEATIGEIVARARRVLVDGVPLVDELLVIDSASTDRTREIAEAEGARVVQHHDVLPRYGSYPGKGEALWKSLFETSGDLIAWCDTDVRNWHPRMAYGTLGPLLAEPRIQYVKGYYQRPIVEDGVLKEGGGGRVTELVARPLINLFFPDLSGFIQPLSGEYAGRRSLLETIPFFTGYAVEIGHLLDIGERVGLTGLGQVDLERRVHRNQELEGLSRMSFVILQAVMKRLEERRRARLFAELGSTMKLPRFGDDHLGLEVIELADRERPPMIRIPEYLERRAGAGGGSGG
;
A
#
# COMPACT_ATOMS: atom_id res chain seq x y z
N MET A 1 35.67 -12.92 -10.03
CA MET A 1 34.93 -12.47 -8.84
C MET A 1 33.47 -12.44 -9.24
N SER A 2 32.66 -13.42 -8.78
CA SER A 2 31.21 -13.36 -8.97
C SER A 2 30.66 -12.11 -8.26
N PRO A 3 29.70 -11.40 -8.83
CA PRO A 3 29.11 -10.24 -8.17
C PRO A 3 28.47 -10.71 -6.86
N ARG A 4 28.79 -10.02 -5.77
CA ARG A 4 28.25 -10.25 -4.43
C ARG A 4 26.72 -10.19 -4.51
N ALA A 5 26.02 -11.23 -4.07
CA ALA A 5 24.57 -11.16 -3.90
C ALA A 5 24.26 -9.99 -2.95
N PRO A 6 23.40 -9.05 -3.34
CA PRO A 6 23.03 -7.95 -2.47
C PRO A 6 22.25 -8.48 -1.26
N LEU A 7 22.33 -7.77 -0.12
CA LEU A 7 21.44 -8.01 1.01
C LEU A 7 19.98 -7.87 0.54
N PRO A 8 19.03 -8.59 1.17
CA PRO A 8 17.64 -8.47 0.77
C PRO A 8 17.17 -7.03 0.91
N ALA A 9 16.63 -6.48 -0.17
CA ALA A 9 16.12 -5.12 -0.20
C ALA A 9 14.64 -5.07 0.18
N ARG A 10 13.86 -6.12 -0.10
CA ARG A 10 12.42 -6.18 0.18
C ARG A 10 12.10 -7.44 0.98
N ILE A 11 11.80 -7.22 2.25
CA ILE A 11 11.48 -8.31 3.18
C ILE A 11 10.00 -8.25 3.54
N LEU A 12 9.30 -9.38 3.39
CA LEU A 12 7.91 -9.54 3.78
C LEU A 12 7.80 -10.42 5.02
N ILE A 13 7.10 -9.92 6.05
CA ILE A 13 6.90 -10.61 7.33
C ILE A 13 5.41 -10.85 7.55
N PRO A 14 4.89 -12.05 7.26
CA PRO A 14 3.52 -12.39 7.63
C PRO A 14 3.37 -12.51 9.15
N VAL A 15 2.41 -11.78 9.71
CA VAL A 15 2.15 -11.74 11.15
C VAL A 15 0.74 -12.21 11.43
N ALA A 16 0.61 -13.37 12.06
CA ALA A 16 -0.66 -13.88 12.54
C ALA A 16 -1.01 -13.31 13.94
N ASN A 17 -0.01 -13.11 14.79
CA ASN A 17 -0.16 -12.54 16.13
C ASN A 17 0.84 -11.38 16.31
N PRO A 18 0.38 -10.13 16.46
CA PRO A 18 1.26 -8.98 16.68
C PRO A 18 2.20 -9.10 17.89
N ALA A 19 1.79 -9.81 18.94
CA ALA A 19 2.61 -9.99 20.14
C ALA A 19 3.88 -10.82 19.91
N THR A 20 3.92 -11.59 18.81
CA THR A 20 5.07 -12.43 18.46
C THR A 20 5.87 -11.87 17.29
N ALA A 21 5.53 -10.67 16.83
CA ALA A 21 6.16 -10.04 15.67
C ALA A 21 7.48 -9.32 15.98
N GLU A 22 7.73 -8.96 17.25
CA GLU A 22 8.89 -8.15 17.65
C GLU A 22 10.22 -8.75 17.16
N ASP A 23 10.47 -10.01 17.47
CA ASP A 23 11.72 -10.68 17.07
C ASP A 23 11.86 -10.77 15.53
N LEU A 24 10.75 -11.01 14.81
CA LEU A 24 10.76 -11.10 13.35
C LEU A 24 11.07 -9.76 12.70
N VAL A 25 10.47 -8.67 13.20
CA VAL A 25 10.70 -7.31 12.72
C VAL A 25 12.14 -6.90 12.99
N ARG A 26 12.66 -7.19 14.18
CA ARG A 26 14.05 -6.91 14.55
C ARG A 26 15.03 -7.66 13.65
N ILE A 27 14.85 -8.97 13.50
CA ILE A 27 15.69 -9.80 12.60
C ILE A 27 15.64 -9.26 11.18
N GLY A 28 14.45 -8.96 10.66
CA GLY A 28 14.26 -8.39 9.33
C GLY A 28 15.02 -7.08 9.15
N ALA A 29 14.96 -6.18 10.13
CA ALA A 29 15.67 -4.90 10.10
C ALA A 29 17.20 -5.05 10.15
N GLU A 30 17.69 -6.03 10.91
CA GLU A 30 19.13 -6.29 11.08
C GLU A 30 19.79 -6.91 9.84
N ILE A 31 19.04 -7.71 9.05
CA ILE A 31 19.57 -8.36 7.85
C ILE A 31 19.30 -7.61 6.55
N MET A 32 18.44 -6.62 6.59
CA MET A 32 18.03 -5.81 5.44
C MET A 32 19.16 -4.92 4.94
N ASP A 33 19.15 -4.56 3.65
CA ASP A 33 20.03 -3.52 3.13
C ASP A 33 19.73 -2.18 3.81
N PRO A 34 20.68 -1.56 4.51
CA PRO A 34 20.43 -0.35 5.27
C PRO A 34 20.13 0.89 4.41
N ARG A 35 20.46 0.86 3.11
CA ARG A 35 20.29 2.00 2.19
C ARG A 35 19.01 1.89 1.36
N THR A 36 18.71 0.71 0.87
CA THR A 36 17.61 0.47 -0.08
C THR A 36 16.49 -0.40 0.50
N GLY A 37 16.72 -1.00 1.68
CA GLY A 37 15.82 -1.97 2.25
C GLY A 37 14.48 -1.41 2.71
N GLU A 38 13.43 -2.21 2.54
CA GLU A 38 12.07 -1.96 3.03
C GLU A 38 11.49 -3.23 3.65
N LEU A 39 10.94 -3.09 4.87
CA LEU A 39 10.17 -4.13 5.54
C LEU A 39 8.69 -3.94 5.29
N THR A 40 8.01 -5.00 4.86
CA THR A 40 6.54 -5.03 4.79
C THR A 40 6.02 -6.02 5.82
N VAL A 41 5.23 -5.55 6.78
CA VAL A 41 4.55 -6.41 7.76
C VAL A 41 3.16 -6.73 7.26
N LEU A 42 2.89 -8.00 6.99
CA LEU A 42 1.66 -8.47 6.35
C LEU A 42 0.69 -9.10 7.35
N GLY A 43 -0.51 -8.58 7.44
CA GLY A 43 -1.65 -9.20 8.10
C GLY A 43 -2.60 -9.81 7.07
N ILE A 44 -3.00 -11.06 7.28
CA ILE A 44 -4.03 -11.70 6.45
C ILE A 44 -5.32 -11.79 7.25
N VAL A 45 -6.42 -11.38 6.62
CA VAL A 45 -7.78 -11.56 7.12
C VAL A 45 -8.44 -12.64 6.28
N GLU A 46 -8.59 -13.83 6.86
CA GLU A 46 -9.30 -14.91 6.20
C GLU A 46 -10.81 -14.71 6.35
N VAL A 47 -11.53 -14.85 5.24
CA VAL A 47 -12.99 -14.77 5.17
C VAL A 47 -13.52 -16.11 4.67
N PRO A 48 -14.47 -16.76 5.39
CA PRO A 48 -15.07 -18.02 4.97
C PRO A 48 -15.67 -17.96 3.55
N GLU A 49 -15.76 -19.11 2.88
CA GLU A 49 -16.21 -19.15 1.47
C GLU A 49 -17.68 -18.74 1.29
N ASP A 50 -18.49 -18.93 2.32
CA ASP A 50 -19.92 -18.61 2.38
C ASP A 50 -20.20 -17.13 2.71
N VAL A 51 -19.17 -16.32 2.97
CA VAL A 51 -19.27 -14.91 3.34
C VAL A 51 -18.63 -14.03 2.26
N ALA A 52 -19.23 -12.87 1.95
CA ALA A 52 -18.66 -11.93 0.99
C ALA A 52 -17.29 -11.38 1.49
N LEU A 53 -16.34 -11.18 0.58
CA LEU A 53 -15.01 -10.64 0.95
C LEU A 53 -15.10 -9.23 1.56
N SER A 54 -16.08 -8.44 1.13
CA SER A 54 -16.38 -7.10 1.68
C SER A 54 -16.66 -7.10 3.18
N ASP A 55 -17.23 -8.21 3.70
CA ASP A 55 -17.52 -8.35 5.14
C ASP A 55 -16.23 -8.42 5.98
N GLY A 56 -15.11 -8.71 5.35
CA GLY A 56 -13.78 -8.62 5.93
C GLY A 56 -13.30 -7.19 6.22
N ALA A 57 -13.97 -6.13 5.72
CA ALA A 57 -13.51 -4.75 5.82
C ALA A 57 -13.26 -4.27 7.26
N THR A 58 -14.17 -4.59 8.18
CA THR A 58 -14.03 -4.25 9.60
C THR A 58 -12.83 -4.96 10.23
N ARG A 59 -12.64 -6.25 9.92
CA ARG A 59 -11.48 -7.02 10.39
C ARG A 59 -10.18 -6.52 9.79
N ALA A 60 -10.19 -6.08 8.51
CA ALA A 60 -9.02 -5.48 7.88
C ALA A 60 -8.61 -4.16 8.54
N ARG A 61 -9.57 -3.29 8.88
CA ARG A 61 -9.29 -2.07 9.66
C ARG A 61 -8.70 -2.40 11.04
N GLN A 62 -9.24 -3.39 11.71
CA GLN A 62 -8.72 -3.85 12.99
C GLN A 62 -7.30 -4.42 12.85
N ALA A 63 -7.06 -5.24 11.83
CA ALA A 63 -5.74 -5.78 11.52
C ALA A 63 -4.72 -4.67 11.24
N ARG A 64 -5.08 -3.65 10.44
CA ARG A 64 -4.19 -2.49 10.20
C ARG A 64 -3.84 -1.75 11.49
N ARG A 65 -4.81 -1.51 12.38
CA ARG A 65 -4.55 -0.88 13.69
C ARG A 65 -3.60 -1.71 14.56
N LEU A 66 -3.72 -3.04 14.53
CA LEU A 66 -2.81 -3.93 15.25
C LEU A 66 -1.41 -3.92 14.65
N LEU A 67 -1.31 -3.95 13.31
CA LEU A 67 -0.02 -3.86 12.62
C LEU A 67 0.68 -2.54 12.86
N GLN A 68 -0.04 -1.42 13.03
CA GLN A 68 0.58 -0.15 13.42
C GLN A 68 1.41 -0.27 14.70
N LYS A 69 0.98 -1.06 15.68
CA LYS A 69 1.75 -1.32 16.91
C LYS A 69 3.00 -2.17 16.64
N VAL A 70 2.93 -3.07 15.65
CA VAL A 70 4.07 -3.90 15.27
C VAL A 70 5.20 -3.07 14.65
N LEU A 71 4.83 -1.96 13.99
CA LEU A 71 5.82 -1.07 13.40
C LEU A 71 6.68 -0.35 14.46
N ASP A 72 6.17 -0.19 15.68
CA ASP A 72 6.90 0.43 16.78
C ASP A 72 8.05 -0.46 17.31
N TYR A 73 8.09 -1.74 16.92
CA TYR A 73 9.19 -2.66 17.24
C TYR A 73 10.42 -2.47 16.34
N ALA A 74 10.27 -1.78 15.20
CA ALA A 74 11.38 -1.55 14.30
C ALA A 74 12.35 -0.51 14.89
N PRO A 75 13.68 -0.71 14.74
CA PRO A 75 14.68 0.30 15.08
C PRO A 75 14.41 1.62 14.37
N GLN A 76 14.80 2.75 15.00
CA GLN A 76 14.67 4.07 14.38
C GLN A 76 15.37 4.11 13.01
N GLY A 77 14.72 4.74 12.04
CA GLY A 77 15.24 4.84 10.68
C GLY A 77 14.94 3.64 9.77
N THR A 78 14.34 2.56 10.30
CA THR A 78 13.92 1.43 9.48
C THR A 78 12.72 1.80 8.59
N ARG A 79 12.84 1.57 7.28
CA ARG A 79 11.71 1.69 6.36
C ARG A 79 10.80 0.49 6.54
N ILE A 80 9.70 0.69 7.25
CA ILE A 80 8.73 -0.37 7.55
C ILE A 80 7.31 0.10 7.28
N ARG A 81 6.49 -0.76 6.67
CA ARG A 81 5.08 -0.47 6.39
C ARG A 81 4.16 -1.66 6.69
N PRO A 82 2.91 -1.39 7.05
CA PRO A 82 1.90 -2.44 7.18
C PRO A 82 1.25 -2.71 5.82
N LEU A 83 0.88 -3.96 5.61
CA LEU A 83 0.07 -4.40 4.49
C LEU A 83 -1.01 -5.34 5.03
N VAL A 84 -2.26 -5.15 4.65
CA VAL A 84 -3.34 -6.09 4.99
C VAL A 84 -3.93 -6.65 3.70
N ARG A 85 -4.10 -7.95 3.67
CA ARG A 85 -4.77 -8.67 2.59
C ARG A 85 -5.96 -9.44 3.11
N ILE A 86 -6.97 -9.53 2.26
CA ILE A 86 -8.18 -10.32 2.52
C ILE A 86 -8.22 -11.43 1.48
N GLY A 87 -8.45 -12.62 1.95
CA GLY A 87 -8.53 -13.78 1.07
C GLY A 87 -9.24 -14.95 1.72
N ARG A 88 -9.39 -16.03 0.98
CA ARG A 88 -9.98 -17.27 1.47
C ARG A 88 -8.98 -18.08 2.27
N ARG A 89 -7.71 -18.01 1.92
CA ARG A 89 -6.61 -18.75 2.55
C ARG A 89 -5.41 -17.82 2.77
N ALA A 90 -4.84 -17.88 3.97
CA ALA A 90 -3.68 -17.07 4.31
C ALA A 90 -2.47 -17.36 3.39
N SER A 91 -2.25 -18.61 3.01
CA SER A 91 -1.14 -18.99 2.12
C SER A 91 -1.20 -18.30 0.76
N GLU A 92 -2.38 -18.23 0.15
CA GLU A 92 -2.61 -17.56 -1.14
C GLU A 92 -2.33 -16.06 -1.01
N GLY A 93 -2.88 -15.42 0.03
CA GLY A 93 -2.66 -14.01 0.30
C GLY A 93 -1.20 -13.64 0.57
N ILE A 94 -0.43 -14.54 1.20
CA ILE A 94 1.01 -14.34 1.43
C ILE A 94 1.79 -14.41 0.10
N VAL A 95 1.49 -15.40 -0.74
CA VAL A 95 2.16 -15.56 -2.05
C VAL A 95 1.84 -14.39 -2.98
N GLU A 96 0.58 -13.96 -3.04
CA GLU A 96 0.16 -12.79 -3.81
C GLU A 96 0.86 -11.52 -3.33
N ALA A 97 0.89 -11.29 -2.00
CA ALA A 97 1.56 -10.14 -1.42
C ALA A 97 3.06 -10.14 -1.69
N ALA A 98 3.72 -11.30 -1.58
CA ALA A 98 5.15 -11.42 -1.86
C ALA A 98 5.49 -11.06 -3.33
N ARG A 99 4.64 -11.48 -4.27
CA ARG A 99 4.80 -11.12 -5.69
C ARG A 99 4.55 -9.64 -5.94
N GLU A 100 3.52 -9.07 -5.30
CA GLU A 100 3.16 -7.66 -5.47
C GLU A 100 4.25 -6.71 -4.95
N VAL A 101 4.84 -7.01 -3.79
CA VAL A 101 5.94 -6.20 -3.25
C VAL A 101 7.29 -6.60 -3.82
N ASP A 102 7.31 -7.59 -4.71
CA ASP A 102 8.52 -8.18 -5.31
C ASP A 102 9.53 -8.54 -4.22
N ALA A 103 9.07 -9.30 -3.23
CA ALA A 103 9.86 -9.66 -2.06
C ALA A 103 11.08 -10.51 -2.43
N ASP A 104 12.22 -10.17 -1.84
CA ASP A 104 13.45 -10.97 -1.94
C ASP A 104 13.46 -12.08 -0.89
N LEU A 105 12.84 -11.81 0.28
CA LEU A 105 12.82 -12.72 1.42
C LEU A 105 11.48 -12.68 2.16
N LEU A 106 10.96 -13.87 2.48
CA LEU A 106 9.86 -14.07 3.42
C LEU A 106 10.40 -14.53 4.77
N ILE A 107 9.99 -13.88 5.86
CA ILE A 107 10.35 -14.31 7.22
C ILE A 107 9.10 -14.77 7.96
N PHE A 108 9.05 -16.04 8.34
CA PHE A 108 7.98 -16.62 9.14
C PHE A 108 8.41 -16.86 10.58
N GLY A 109 7.52 -16.60 11.52
CA GLY A 109 7.66 -17.08 12.89
C GLY A 109 7.10 -18.49 13.05
N TRP A 110 7.81 -19.33 13.77
CA TRP A 110 7.36 -20.64 14.17
C TRP A 110 7.24 -20.72 15.68
N GLY A 111 5.98 -20.65 16.17
CA GLY A 111 5.68 -20.65 17.62
C GLY A 111 5.73 -22.02 18.29
N GLY A 112 5.98 -23.11 17.56
CA GLY A 112 5.84 -24.45 18.08
C GLY A 112 4.36 -24.80 18.39
N ARG A 113 4.01 -26.07 18.55
CA ARG A 113 2.70 -26.46 19.11
C ARG A 113 2.63 -26.04 20.58
N PRO A 114 1.58 -25.36 21.07
CA PRO A 114 1.35 -25.21 22.50
C PRO A 114 1.17 -26.61 23.11
N GLY A 115 2.09 -27.01 23.98
CA GLY A 115 1.96 -28.09 24.95
C GLY A 115 1.21 -29.35 24.54
N GLY A 116 1.89 -30.27 23.92
CA GLY A 116 1.42 -31.65 23.75
C GLY A 116 2.57 -32.63 23.95
N ARG A 117 2.71 -33.21 25.13
CA ARG A 117 3.40 -34.50 25.34
C ARG A 117 2.54 -35.53 24.60
N GLY A 118 2.97 -35.96 23.42
CA GLY A 118 2.24 -37.03 22.71
C GLY A 118 2.85 -37.31 21.34
N THR A 119 3.37 -38.47 21.22
CA THR A 119 3.76 -39.20 20.03
C THR A 119 2.69 -39.20 18.96
N ALA A 120 2.82 -38.38 17.93
CA ALA A 120 2.25 -38.62 16.60
C ALA A 120 2.96 -37.74 15.58
N ALA A 121 3.44 -38.34 14.51
CA ALA A 121 4.02 -37.69 13.34
C ALA A 121 2.97 -36.80 12.66
N GLY A 122 2.94 -35.53 13.02
CA GLY A 122 2.16 -34.49 12.34
C GLY A 122 3.08 -33.36 11.91
N PRO A 123 2.65 -32.51 10.95
CA PRO A 123 3.50 -31.45 10.42
C PRO A 123 4.03 -30.55 11.54
N VAL A 124 5.33 -30.27 11.47
CA VAL A 124 6.06 -29.46 12.46
C VAL A 124 5.66 -27.99 12.35
N PHE A 125 5.23 -27.56 11.16
CA PHE A 125 4.82 -26.19 10.82
C PHE A 125 3.30 -26.08 10.64
N SER A 126 2.77 -24.86 10.58
CA SER A 126 1.37 -24.64 10.26
C SER A 126 1.07 -24.98 8.80
N THR A 127 -0.16 -25.32 8.48
CA THR A 127 -0.62 -25.61 7.11
C THR A 127 -0.36 -24.43 6.15
N THR A 128 -0.38 -23.21 6.67
CA THR A 128 -0.08 -21.99 5.91
C THR A 128 1.38 -21.93 5.50
N ILE A 129 2.31 -22.17 6.45
CA ILE A 129 3.75 -22.21 6.15
C ILE A 129 4.05 -23.35 5.19
N ASP A 130 3.46 -24.53 5.41
CA ASP A 130 3.63 -25.69 4.55
C ASP A 130 3.27 -25.38 3.09
N ALA A 131 2.13 -24.73 2.86
CA ALA A 131 1.68 -24.37 1.52
C ALA A 131 2.63 -23.39 0.82
N VAL A 132 3.12 -22.35 1.54
CA VAL A 132 4.03 -21.36 0.95
C VAL A 132 5.43 -21.93 0.71
N VAL A 133 5.93 -22.78 1.60
CA VAL A 133 7.28 -23.35 1.48
C VAL A 133 7.39 -24.39 0.36
N ARG A 134 6.29 -25.04 -0.04
CA ARG A 134 6.27 -25.97 -1.19
C ARG A 134 6.52 -25.25 -2.51
N GLU A 135 5.91 -24.07 -2.71
CA GLU A 135 6.07 -23.24 -3.91
C GLU A 135 6.46 -21.81 -3.51
N PRO A 136 7.71 -21.60 -3.07
CA PRO A 136 8.12 -20.31 -2.53
C PRO A 136 8.20 -19.24 -3.63
N PRO A 137 7.60 -18.06 -3.43
CA PRO A 137 7.69 -16.94 -4.37
C PRO A 137 9.08 -16.30 -4.40
N CYS A 138 9.81 -16.37 -3.29
CA CYS A 138 11.18 -15.87 -3.08
C CYS A 138 11.91 -16.73 -2.05
N ASP A 139 13.06 -16.29 -1.58
CA ASP A 139 13.75 -16.97 -0.49
C ASP A 139 12.94 -16.93 0.81
N ILE A 140 13.08 -17.96 1.65
CA ILE A 140 12.30 -18.10 2.88
C ILE A 140 13.23 -18.30 4.07
N ALA A 141 12.94 -17.62 5.18
CA ALA A 141 13.48 -17.89 6.50
C ALA A 141 12.33 -18.22 7.47
N VAL A 142 12.47 -19.31 8.22
CA VAL A 142 11.54 -19.66 9.30
C VAL A 142 12.28 -19.60 10.62
N VAL A 143 11.81 -18.74 11.50
CA VAL A 143 12.41 -18.45 12.80
C VAL A 143 11.65 -19.17 13.90
N LYS A 144 12.29 -20.08 14.59
CA LYS A 144 11.76 -20.63 15.83
C LYS A 144 11.84 -19.57 16.92
N GLN A 145 10.68 -19.05 17.30
CA GLN A 145 10.58 -17.98 18.29
C GLN A 145 11.00 -18.44 19.68
N ARG A 146 12.07 -17.85 20.15
CA ARG A 146 12.51 -17.80 21.54
C ARG A 146 13.05 -16.40 21.79
N PRO A 147 13.13 -15.91 23.05
CA PRO A 147 13.68 -14.58 23.31
C PRO A 147 15.03 -14.41 22.61
N PHE A 148 15.08 -13.47 21.68
CA PHE A 148 16.27 -13.19 20.88
C PHE A 148 17.09 -12.14 21.65
N GLY A 149 18.06 -12.59 22.45
CA GLY A 149 18.96 -11.73 23.22
C GLY A 149 20.09 -11.14 22.37
N GLN A 150 21.11 -10.62 23.05
CA GLN A 150 22.34 -10.21 22.38
C GLN A 150 23.05 -11.43 21.78
N VAL A 151 23.26 -11.43 20.46
CA VAL A 151 23.92 -12.51 19.72
C VAL A 151 25.43 -12.27 19.73
N ARG A 152 26.20 -13.20 20.30
CA ARG A 152 27.69 -13.18 20.31
C ARG A 152 28.29 -14.29 19.48
N ARG A 153 27.55 -15.40 19.32
CA ARG A 153 28.03 -16.59 18.63
C ARG A 153 26.90 -17.19 17.78
N ILE A 154 27.14 -17.30 16.50
CA ILE A 154 26.23 -17.87 15.51
C ILE A 154 26.79 -19.22 15.06
N LEU A 155 26.00 -20.28 15.14
CA LEU A 155 26.35 -21.59 14.61
C LEU A 155 25.69 -21.81 13.25
N VAL A 156 26.49 -22.13 12.23
CA VAL A 156 26.02 -22.44 10.87
C VAL A 156 26.44 -23.86 10.49
N PRO A 157 25.59 -24.87 10.70
CA PRO A 157 25.84 -26.22 10.20
C PRO A 157 25.71 -26.27 8.67
N VAL A 158 26.75 -26.78 7.99
CA VAL A 158 26.77 -26.80 6.52
C VAL A 158 27.11 -28.22 5.99
N ARG A 159 26.48 -28.50 4.83
CA ARG A 159 26.83 -29.67 4.00
C ARG A 159 27.25 -29.25 2.58
N GLY A 160 27.10 -27.96 2.28
CA GLY A 160 27.27 -27.39 0.95
C GLY A 160 25.94 -27.18 0.23
N GLY A 161 25.99 -26.47 -0.91
CA GLY A 161 24.87 -26.16 -1.76
C GLY A 161 24.16 -24.83 -1.45
N PRO A 162 23.19 -24.42 -2.30
CA PRO A 162 22.64 -23.06 -2.28
C PRO A 162 21.93 -22.68 -0.97
N HIS A 163 21.33 -23.64 -0.28
CA HIS A 163 20.69 -23.38 1.02
C HIS A 163 21.73 -23.11 2.12
N ALA A 164 22.92 -23.72 2.05
CA ALA A 164 24.01 -23.45 2.98
C ALA A 164 24.66 -22.09 2.70
N GLU A 165 24.74 -21.68 1.44
CA GLU A 165 25.20 -20.37 1.02
C GLU A 165 24.29 -19.28 1.57
N LEU A 166 22.97 -19.41 1.38
CA LEU A 166 21.97 -18.49 1.95
C LEU A 166 22.03 -18.44 3.48
N ALA A 167 22.25 -19.60 4.15
CA ALA A 167 22.38 -19.64 5.62
C ALA A 167 23.60 -18.84 6.10
N LEU A 168 24.72 -18.91 5.38
CA LEU A 168 25.93 -18.16 5.71
C LEU A 168 25.75 -16.66 5.41
N GLU A 169 25.10 -16.29 4.30
CA GLU A 169 24.77 -14.89 3.99
C GLU A 169 23.89 -14.26 5.07
N PHE A 170 22.89 -15.01 5.54
CA PHE A 170 22.02 -14.59 6.64
C PHE A 170 22.81 -14.41 7.95
N ALA A 171 23.71 -15.35 8.25
CA ALA A 171 24.59 -15.29 9.41
C ALA A 171 25.55 -14.09 9.35
N ASP A 172 26.13 -13.81 8.18
CA ASP A 172 27.01 -12.66 7.96
C ASP A 172 26.28 -11.32 8.16
N ALA A 173 25.02 -11.24 7.74
CA ALA A 173 24.20 -10.03 7.93
C ALA A 173 23.94 -9.79 9.42
N LEU A 174 23.51 -10.83 10.13
CA LEU A 174 23.22 -10.76 11.56
C LEU A 174 24.49 -10.51 12.40
N ALA A 175 25.60 -11.16 12.05
CA ALA A 175 26.89 -11.00 12.74
C ALA A 175 27.42 -9.58 12.66
N ARG A 176 27.25 -8.89 11.52
CA ARG A 176 27.66 -7.48 11.36
C ARG A 176 26.91 -6.55 12.29
N HIS A 177 25.64 -6.82 12.53
CA HIS A 177 24.81 -5.99 13.42
C HIS A 177 25.20 -6.17 14.88
N HIS A 178 25.53 -7.40 15.29
CA HIS A 178 25.82 -7.77 16.69
C HIS A 178 27.31 -7.86 17.05
N ASP A 179 28.22 -7.67 16.09
CA ASP A 179 29.65 -7.98 16.22
C ASP A 179 29.87 -9.43 16.69
N ALA A 180 29.13 -10.36 16.11
CA ALA A 180 29.10 -11.75 16.52
C ALA A 180 30.09 -12.62 15.74
N ARG A 181 30.60 -13.64 16.40
CA ARG A 181 31.47 -14.65 15.78
C ARG A 181 30.64 -15.73 15.10
N ILE A 182 30.94 -16.03 13.85
CA ILE A 182 30.30 -17.12 13.10
C ILE A 182 31.14 -18.38 13.21
N VAL A 183 30.50 -19.51 13.55
CA VAL A 183 31.12 -20.84 13.55
C VAL A 183 30.40 -21.70 12.52
N VAL A 184 31.12 -22.04 11.45
CA VAL A 184 30.61 -22.90 10.37
C VAL A 184 31.00 -24.33 10.66
N LEU A 185 30.01 -25.15 11.01
CA LEU A 185 30.21 -26.54 11.43
C LEU A 185 30.00 -27.52 10.27
N HIS A 186 31.00 -28.30 9.97
CA HIS A 186 30.89 -29.50 9.12
C HIS A 186 31.11 -30.75 9.93
N VAL A 187 30.24 -31.75 9.79
CA VAL A 187 30.33 -33.02 10.55
C VAL A 187 30.63 -34.18 9.61
N ILE A 188 31.67 -34.91 9.91
CA ILE A 188 32.08 -36.11 9.16
C ILE A 188 31.94 -37.39 10.03
N PRO A 189 31.78 -38.57 9.42
CA PRO A 189 31.77 -39.84 10.15
C PRO A 189 33.08 -40.10 10.92
N PRO A 190 33.04 -40.81 12.03
CA PRO A 190 34.27 -41.20 12.74
C PRO A 190 35.03 -42.28 11.96
N GLY A 191 36.36 -42.29 12.13
CA GLY A 191 37.25 -43.31 11.54
C GLY A 191 37.50 -43.12 10.05
N VAL A 192 37.25 -41.94 9.48
CA VAL A 192 37.65 -41.62 8.11
C VAL A 192 39.17 -41.54 7.97
N THR A 193 39.69 -41.85 6.77
CA THR A 193 41.13 -41.76 6.49
C THR A 193 41.61 -40.30 6.57
N SER A 194 42.92 -40.12 6.84
CA SER A 194 43.53 -38.79 6.86
C SER A 194 43.34 -38.01 5.57
N SER A 195 43.28 -38.70 4.43
CA SER A 195 42.98 -38.07 3.12
C SER A 195 41.55 -37.52 3.04
N VAL A 196 40.55 -38.28 3.49
CA VAL A 196 39.13 -37.82 3.49
C VAL A 196 38.96 -36.67 4.47
N ARG A 197 39.63 -36.69 5.63
CA ARG A 197 39.62 -35.58 6.56
C ARG A 197 40.22 -34.32 5.95
N ALA A 198 41.39 -34.42 5.31
CA ALA A 198 42.05 -33.30 4.65
C ALA A 198 41.17 -32.70 3.51
N GLN A 199 40.49 -33.55 2.75
CA GLN A 199 39.54 -33.10 1.72
C GLN A 199 38.37 -32.36 2.34
N ALA A 200 37.80 -32.82 3.44
CA ALA A 200 36.71 -32.13 4.14
C ALA A 200 37.15 -30.77 4.72
N GLU A 201 38.34 -30.67 5.29
CA GLU A 201 38.94 -29.43 5.78
C GLU A 201 39.19 -28.46 4.64
N GLN A 202 39.71 -28.91 3.49
CA GLN A 202 39.94 -28.10 2.31
C GLN A 202 38.60 -27.62 1.69
N ALA A 203 37.58 -28.48 1.63
CA ALA A 203 36.27 -28.12 1.14
C ALA A 203 35.61 -27.04 2.03
N LEU A 204 35.69 -27.20 3.36
CA LEU A 204 35.19 -26.21 4.31
C LEU A 204 35.93 -24.86 4.18
N ALA A 205 37.26 -24.91 4.08
CA ALA A 205 38.06 -23.70 3.88
C ALA A 205 37.73 -22.98 2.55
N THR A 206 37.50 -23.74 1.49
CA THR A 206 37.10 -23.21 0.17
C THR A 206 35.72 -22.57 0.25
N PHE A 207 34.75 -23.22 0.87
CA PHE A 207 33.40 -22.70 1.10
C PHE A 207 33.45 -21.39 1.86
N LEU A 208 34.20 -21.30 2.96
CA LEU A 208 34.38 -20.08 3.73
C LEU A 208 35.02 -18.97 2.90
N LYS A 209 36.08 -19.29 2.15
CA LYS A 209 36.75 -18.30 1.28
C LYS A 209 35.84 -17.75 0.21
N GLN A 210 34.92 -18.54 -0.30
CA GLN A 210 34.00 -18.13 -1.38
C GLN A 210 32.80 -17.37 -0.88
N HIS A 211 32.25 -17.74 0.27
CA HIS A 211 30.93 -17.28 0.71
C HIS A 211 30.95 -16.44 2.00
N ALA A 212 31.92 -16.59 2.92
CA ALA A 212 32.00 -15.77 4.13
C ALA A 212 32.43 -14.34 3.80
N ARG A 213 31.71 -13.37 4.34
CA ARG A 213 31.97 -11.93 4.14
C ARG A 213 32.65 -11.28 5.33
N GLY A 214 32.63 -11.94 6.49
CA GLY A 214 33.21 -11.52 7.76
C GLY A 214 34.14 -12.59 8.37
N HIS A 215 34.34 -12.51 9.69
CA HIS A 215 35.14 -13.47 10.41
C HIS A 215 34.30 -14.71 10.73
N ALA A 216 34.44 -15.74 9.91
CA ALA A 216 33.83 -17.05 10.12
C ALA A 216 34.91 -18.12 10.35
N ASP A 217 34.78 -18.89 11.43
CA ASP A 217 35.67 -19.97 11.75
C ASP A 217 35.10 -21.31 11.30
N GLY A 218 35.88 -22.08 10.56
CA GLY A 218 35.53 -23.44 10.19
C GLY A 218 35.73 -24.39 11.36
N LEU A 219 34.74 -25.20 11.65
CA LEU A 219 34.80 -26.26 12.68
C LEU A 219 34.47 -27.61 12.06
N LEU A 220 35.46 -28.47 11.93
CA LEU A 220 35.27 -29.88 11.55
C LEU A 220 35.06 -30.73 12.79
N ARG A 221 34.03 -31.56 12.81
CA ARG A 221 33.76 -32.54 13.90
C ARG A 221 33.59 -33.94 13.35
N GLU A 222 34.18 -34.90 14.03
CA GLU A 222 33.88 -36.30 13.81
C GLU A 222 32.79 -36.75 14.78
N ALA A 223 31.71 -37.30 14.23
CA ALA A 223 30.64 -37.85 15.05
C ALA A 223 29.83 -38.94 14.32
N PRO A 224 29.40 -40.00 15.02
CA PRO A 224 28.57 -41.05 14.43
C PRO A 224 27.15 -40.58 14.13
N ASN A 225 26.72 -39.49 14.75
CA ASN A 225 25.39 -38.91 14.57
C ASN A 225 25.46 -37.38 14.40
N VAL A 226 25.22 -36.94 13.17
CA VAL A 226 25.31 -35.53 12.78
C VAL A 226 24.35 -34.64 13.61
N ARG A 227 23.11 -35.08 13.84
CA ARG A 227 22.13 -34.34 14.64
C ARG A 227 22.64 -34.06 16.06
N ASN A 228 23.17 -35.09 16.72
CA ASN A 228 23.65 -34.94 18.09
C ASN A 228 24.92 -34.08 18.17
N ALA A 229 25.76 -34.10 17.14
CA ALA A 229 26.91 -33.20 17.04
C ALA A 229 26.48 -31.74 16.91
N ILE A 230 25.52 -31.47 16.04
CA ILE A 230 24.96 -30.10 15.85
C ILE A 230 24.30 -29.63 17.16
N LEU A 231 23.47 -30.44 17.82
CA LEU A 231 22.82 -30.07 19.07
C LEU A 231 23.81 -29.73 20.19
N ARG A 232 24.91 -30.47 20.32
CA ARG A 232 25.96 -30.17 21.30
C ARG A 232 26.71 -28.87 21.03
N GLU A 233 26.96 -28.55 19.76
CA GLU A 233 27.59 -27.26 19.41
C GLU A 233 26.58 -26.11 19.50
N ALA A 234 25.27 -26.36 19.28
CA ALA A 234 24.21 -25.41 19.46
C ALA A 234 24.06 -24.89 20.91
N GLU A 235 24.35 -25.73 21.91
CA GLU A 235 24.34 -25.31 23.32
C GLU A 235 25.36 -24.19 23.64
N LYS A 236 26.38 -24.03 22.77
CA LYS A 236 27.43 -23.01 22.89
C LYS A 236 27.15 -21.77 22.04
N ALA A 237 26.05 -21.75 21.32
CA ALA A 237 25.68 -20.68 20.41
C ALA A 237 24.41 -19.93 20.90
N ASP A 238 24.32 -18.65 20.55
CA ASP A 238 23.15 -17.83 20.86
C ASP A 238 22.06 -18.02 19.82
N VAL A 239 22.45 -18.41 18.59
CA VAL A 239 21.51 -18.70 17.48
C VAL A 239 22.11 -19.76 16.54
N VAL A 240 21.25 -20.60 15.98
CA VAL A 240 21.61 -21.58 14.94
C VAL A 240 20.94 -21.15 13.65
N ILE A 241 21.71 -20.99 12.58
CA ILE A 241 21.19 -20.68 11.24
C ILE A 241 21.59 -21.82 10.31
N MET A 242 20.63 -22.45 9.66
CA MET A 242 20.89 -23.60 8.80
C MET A 242 20.02 -23.63 7.54
N GLY A 243 20.59 -24.10 6.45
CA GLY A 243 19.91 -24.32 5.20
C GLY A 243 18.97 -25.52 5.25
N ALA A 244 17.93 -25.51 4.43
CA ALA A 244 17.13 -26.69 4.14
C ALA A 244 18.00 -27.81 3.55
N SER A 245 17.66 -29.05 3.81
CA SER A 245 18.33 -30.19 3.17
C SER A 245 17.47 -30.71 2.01
N ALA A 246 18.01 -30.72 0.79
CA ALA A 246 17.35 -31.38 -0.33
C ALA A 246 17.23 -32.88 -0.02
N ALA A 247 16.05 -33.46 -0.12
CA ALA A 247 15.86 -34.89 -0.05
C ALA A 247 16.25 -35.50 -1.40
N PRO A 248 17.09 -36.58 -1.45
CA PRO A 248 17.23 -37.37 -2.66
C PRO A 248 15.86 -38.01 -2.96
N GLY A 249 15.38 -37.88 -4.19
CA GLY A 249 14.04 -38.28 -4.64
C GLY A 249 13.56 -39.64 -4.13
N GLY A 250 12.46 -39.63 -3.40
CA GLY A 250 11.76 -40.80 -2.89
C GLY A 250 10.53 -40.41 -2.06
N THR A 251 9.51 -41.27 -2.06
CA THR A 251 8.20 -41.10 -1.43
C THR A 251 8.17 -40.76 0.07
N ALA A 252 9.28 -40.86 0.79
CA ALA A 252 9.42 -40.39 2.18
C ALA A 252 9.85 -38.91 2.30
N ALA A 253 10.22 -38.25 1.18
CA ALA A 253 10.68 -36.86 1.14
C ALA A 253 9.54 -35.85 1.32
N ASP A 254 8.32 -36.22 1.00
CA ASP A 254 7.15 -35.34 1.11
C ASP A 254 6.70 -35.04 2.55
N ALA A 255 7.24 -35.76 3.53
CA ALA A 255 6.90 -35.58 4.95
C ALA A 255 7.62 -34.37 5.61
N PHE A 256 8.72 -33.86 5.02
CA PHE A 256 9.54 -32.79 5.59
C PHE A 256 9.71 -31.63 4.62
N LEU A 257 9.38 -30.42 5.04
CA LEU A 257 9.45 -29.20 4.22
C LEU A 257 10.87 -28.67 4.03
N PHE A 258 11.66 -28.75 5.09
CA PHE A 258 13.05 -28.30 5.14
C PHE A 258 14.04 -29.47 5.23
N GLY A 259 13.52 -30.69 5.29
CA GLY A 259 14.28 -31.91 5.47
C GLY A 259 14.36 -32.37 6.94
N ALA A 260 14.53 -33.69 7.13
CA ALA A 260 14.47 -34.33 8.46
C ALA A 260 15.49 -33.78 9.49
N LEU A 261 16.68 -33.38 9.04
CA LEU A 261 17.73 -32.89 9.94
C LEU A 261 17.44 -31.45 10.41
N PRO A 262 17.16 -30.46 9.54
CA PRO A 262 16.80 -29.10 9.97
C PRO A 262 15.59 -29.07 10.90
N GLU A 263 14.53 -29.82 10.59
CA GLU A 263 13.35 -29.89 11.43
C GLU A 263 13.60 -30.53 12.79
N ALA A 264 14.44 -31.60 12.84
CA ALA A 264 14.82 -32.23 14.10
C ALA A 264 15.69 -31.32 14.98
N ILE A 265 16.58 -30.51 14.38
CA ILE A 265 17.39 -29.51 15.11
C ILE A 265 16.47 -28.39 15.59
N ALA A 266 15.62 -27.83 14.73
CA ALA A 266 14.68 -26.79 15.08
C ALA A 266 13.74 -27.22 16.23
N ALA A 267 13.30 -28.46 16.26
CA ALA A 267 12.47 -29.00 17.35
C ALA A 267 13.19 -29.08 18.71
N ARG A 268 14.49 -29.40 18.74
CA ARG A 268 15.21 -29.80 19.96
C ARG A 268 16.28 -28.83 20.46
N ALA A 269 16.81 -27.96 19.60
CA ALA A 269 17.82 -26.98 20.00
C ALA A 269 17.31 -26.02 21.08
N THR A 270 18.17 -25.68 22.02
CA THR A 270 17.89 -24.72 23.09
C THR A 270 17.89 -23.28 22.58
N PRO A 271 18.89 -22.83 21.79
CA PRO A 271 18.85 -21.49 21.21
C PRO A 271 17.78 -21.32 20.10
N PRO A 272 17.45 -20.10 19.72
CA PRO A 272 16.69 -19.81 18.52
C PRO A 272 17.29 -20.50 17.30
N VAL A 273 16.43 -20.99 16.42
CA VAL A 273 16.86 -21.65 15.17
C VAL A 273 16.20 -20.94 13.99
N ILE A 274 17.00 -20.57 13.02
CA ILE A 274 16.55 -19.99 11.75
C ILE A 274 16.85 -21.04 10.66
N VAL A 275 15.81 -21.50 9.98
CA VAL A 275 15.95 -22.41 8.85
C VAL A 275 15.66 -21.61 7.57
N VAL A 276 16.60 -21.61 6.63
CA VAL A 276 16.47 -20.88 5.37
C VAL A 276 16.36 -21.83 4.18
N LYS A 277 15.56 -21.44 3.20
CA LYS A 277 15.37 -22.16 1.94
C LYS A 277 15.41 -21.16 0.79
N THR A 278 16.34 -21.33 -0.14
CA THR A 278 16.38 -20.51 -1.35
C THR A 278 15.40 -21.03 -2.37
N ARG A 279 14.84 -20.10 -3.14
CA ARG A 279 14.01 -20.41 -4.31
C ARG A 279 14.91 -21.09 -5.36
N GLU A 280 14.62 -22.33 -5.72
CA GLU A 280 15.25 -22.96 -6.87
C GLU A 280 14.91 -22.16 -8.13
N ARG A 281 15.93 -21.60 -8.77
CA ARG A 281 15.80 -21.03 -10.12
C ARG A 281 15.64 -22.20 -11.10
N ILE A 282 14.41 -22.60 -11.36
CA ILE A 282 14.10 -23.43 -12.52
C ILE A 282 14.47 -22.60 -13.75
N GLY A 283 15.41 -23.10 -14.54
CA GLY A 283 15.92 -22.39 -15.70
C GLY A 283 14.78 -21.96 -16.65
N ARG A 284 14.84 -20.74 -17.12
CA ARG A 284 13.86 -20.07 -17.99
C ARG A 284 13.61 -20.75 -19.35
N ALA A 285 14.27 -21.86 -19.68
CA ALA A 285 14.26 -22.47 -21.00
C ALA A 285 13.03 -23.35 -21.33
N THR A 286 12.12 -23.64 -20.38
CA THR A 286 10.99 -24.56 -20.61
C THR A 286 9.63 -23.87 -20.78
N PHE A 287 9.51 -22.56 -20.61
CA PHE A 287 8.22 -21.85 -20.67
C PHE A 287 7.94 -21.15 -22.01
N GLU A 288 8.95 -20.88 -22.85
CA GLU A 288 8.75 -20.17 -24.12
C GLU A 288 8.22 -21.06 -25.26
N GLU A 289 8.38 -22.38 -25.19
CA GLU A 289 7.92 -23.30 -26.25
C GLU A 289 6.43 -23.68 -26.17
N LEU A 290 5.75 -23.46 -25.04
CA LEU A 290 4.32 -23.78 -24.85
C LEU A 290 3.37 -22.62 -25.11
N ALA A 291 3.86 -21.38 -25.21
CA ALA A 291 3.04 -20.18 -25.33
C ALA A 291 2.47 -19.91 -26.76
N GLY A 292 2.99 -20.54 -27.80
CA GLY A 292 2.70 -20.15 -29.20
C GLY A 292 1.39 -20.65 -29.79
N ARG A 293 0.61 -21.51 -29.15
CA ARG A 293 -0.60 -22.14 -29.73
C ARG A 293 -1.94 -21.80 -29.08
N ALA A 294 -1.99 -20.97 -28.05
CA ALA A 294 -3.22 -20.72 -27.31
C ALA A 294 -3.83 -19.31 -27.46
N GLU A 295 -3.25 -18.41 -28.27
CA GLU A 295 -3.59 -16.99 -28.23
C GLU A 295 -4.92 -16.56 -28.86
N SER A 296 -5.50 -17.36 -29.78
CA SER A 296 -6.67 -16.86 -30.52
C SER A 296 -8.04 -17.29 -29.98
N LEU A 297 -8.13 -18.33 -29.17
CA LEU A 297 -9.37 -18.75 -28.46
C LEU A 297 -9.53 -18.13 -27.08
N ALA A 298 -8.45 -17.65 -26.50
CA ALA A 298 -8.40 -17.13 -25.13
C ALA A 298 -8.88 -15.67 -24.97
N ALA A 299 -9.09 -14.91 -26.04
CA ALA A 299 -9.46 -13.49 -25.93
C ALA A 299 -10.95 -13.29 -25.56
N ALA A 300 -11.86 -14.10 -26.14
CA ALA A 300 -13.29 -14.00 -25.85
C ALA A 300 -13.65 -14.61 -24.47
N ASP A 301 -12.98 -15.70 -24.11
CA ASP A 301 -13.14 -16.31 -22.78
C ASP A 301 -12.54 -15.44 -21.68
N ARG A 302 -11.41 -14.75 -21.93
CA ARG A 302 -10.82 -13.79 -20.99
C ARG A 302 -11.73 -12.60 -20.70
N ALA A 303 -12.39 -12.03 -21.70
CA ALA A 303 -13.32 -10.92 -21.50
C ALA A 303 -14.56 -11.32 -20.68
N ALA A 304 -15.06 -12.54 -20.89
CA ALA A 304 -16.17 -13.08 -20.10
C ALA A 304 -15.74 -13.45 -18.65
N GLU A 305 -14.54 -13.97 -18.49
CA GLU A 305 -13.95 -14.28 -17.18
C GLU A 305 -13.58 -13.01 -16.42
N GLU A 306 -13.02 -11.99 -17.08
CA GLU A 306 -12.80 -10.66 -16.52
C GLU A 306 -14.09 -10.01 -16.04
N SER A 307 -15.18 -10.11 -16.80
CA SER A 307 -16.49 -9.57 -16.41
C SER A 307 -17.08 -10.30 -15.21
N ARG A 308 -16.90 -11.61 -15.11
CA ARG A 308 -17.34 -12.41 -13.94
C ARG A 308 -16.48 -12.15 -12.70
N ALA A 309 -15.22 -11.73 -12.87
CA ALA A 309 -14.30 -11.45 -11.78
C ALA A 309 -14.48 -10.04 -11.17
N VAL A 310 -15.23 -9.12 -11.84
CA VAL A 310 -15.42 -7.74 -11.35
C VAL A 310 -16.01 -7.68 -9.96
N PRO A 311 -17.11 -8.38 -9.60
CA PRO A 311 -17.68 -8.30 -8.27
C PRO A 311 -16.69 -8.72 -7.17
N ALA A 312 -16.00 -9.84 -7.35
CA ALA A 312 -15.01 -10.33 -6.38
C ALA A 312 -13.81 -9.38 -6.25
N ARG A 313 -13.38 -8.76 -7.36
CA ARG A 313 -12.30 -7.77 -7.39
C ARG A 313 -12.69 -6.50 -6.64
N VAL A 314 -13.91 -6.00 -6.85
CA VAL A 314 -14.43 -4.82 -6.17
C VAL A 314 -14.64 -5.09 -4.68
N GLU A 315 -15.19 -6.24 -4.29
CA GLU A 315 -15.35 -6.63 -2.89
C GLU A 315 -14.00 -6.71 -2.16
N ARG A 316 -13.00 -7.34 -2.78
CA ARG A 316 -11.64 -7.40 -2.24
C ARG A 316 -11.05 -6.00 -2.06
N TRP A 317 -11.13 -5.17 -3.10
CA TRP A 317 -10.66 -3.79 -3.04
C TRP A 317 -11.38 -2.99 -1.94
N PHE A 318 -12.72 -3.11 -1.86
CA PHE A 318 -13.50 -2.44 -0.82
C PHE A 318 -13.02 -2.81 0.58
N ALA A 319 -12.72 -4.07 0.80
CA ALA A 319 -12.22 -4.52 2.08
C ALA A 319 -10.76 -4.09 2.35
N GLU A 320 -9.89 -4.13 1.35
CA GLU A 320 -8.46 -3.82 1.49
C GLU A 320 -8.13 -2.32 1.44
N SER A 321 -8.86 -1.55 0.62
CA SER A 321 -8.57 -0.13 0.34
C SER A 321 -9.60 0.83 0.94
N ASN A 322 -10.41 0.35 1.90
CA ASN A 322 -11.34 1.15 2.67
C ASN A 322 -10.75 1.44 4.06
N PHE A 323 -10.13 2.60 4.19
CA PHE A 323 -9.42 3.04 5.38
C PHE A 323 -10.32 3.79 6.36
N HIS A 324 -9.79 4.07 7.55
CA HIS A 324 -10.42 4.96 8.52
C HIS A 324 -9.39 5.98 9.00
N HIS A 325 -9.77 7.27 9.08
CA HIS A 325 -8.84 8.34 9.48
C HIS A 325 -8.10 8.05 10.80
N GLY A 326 -8.75 7.31 11.72
CA GLY A 326 -8.14 6.92 13.00
C GLY A 326 -6.92 6.02 12.88
N GLU A 327 -6.69 5.38 11.72
CA GLU A 327 -5.46 4.62 11.44
C GLU A 327 -4.26 5.56 11.26
N TYR A 328 -4.51 6.83 10.93
CA TYR A 328 -3.53 7.86 10.58
C TYR A 328 -3.48 9.02 11.59
N ARG A 329 -4.08 8.87 12.78
CA ARG A 329 -4.13 9.93 13.81
C ARG A 329 -2.77 10.28 14.43
N ASN A 330 -1.78 9.40 14.31
CA ASN A 330 -0.41 9.69 14.72
C ASN A 330 0.28 10.51 13.62
N LEU A 331 0.13 11.85 13.70
CA LEU A 331 0.66 12.77 12.69
C LEU A 331 2.19 12.76 12.61
N ARG A 332 2.90 12.55 13.73
CA ARG A 332 4.37 12.47 13.73
C ARG A 332 4.84 11.32 12.84
N ARG A 333 4.17 10.16 12.96
CA ARG A 333 4.47 9.04 12.08
C ARG A 333 4.23 9.35 10.59
N LEU A 334 3.19 10.12 10.27
CA LEU A 334 2.97 10.54 8.87
C LEU A 334 4.08 11.47 8.39
N VAL A 335 4.60 12.34 9.27
CA VAL A 335 5.77 13.17 8.96
C VAL A 335 7.01 12.30 8.75
N ASP A 336 7.27 11.33 9.63
CA ASP A 336 8.40 10.40 9.45
C ASP A 336 8.33 9.67 8.09
N LEU A 337 7.14 9.20 7.69
CA LEU A 337 6.93 8.56 6.39
C LEU A 337 7.13 9.53 5.22
N LYS A 338 6.66 10.78 5.37
CA LYS A 338 6.86 11.87 4.39
C LYS A 338 8.35 12.13 4.18
N GLU A 339 9.10 12.34 5.27
CA GLU A 339 10.53 12.62 5.27
C GLU A 339 11.35 11.46 4.71
N GLN A 340 11.09 10.22 5.16
CA GLN A 340 11.76 9.02 4.66
C GLN A 340 11.63 8.84 3.15
N ARG A 341 10.55 9.34 2.55
CA ARG A 341 10.29 9.26 1.12
C ARG A 341 10.68 10.52 0.35
N GLY A 342 11.14 11.55 1.05
CA GLY A 342 11.48 12.84 0.45
C GLY A 342 10.28 13.51 -0.21
N LEU A 343 9.06 13.35 0.34
CA LEU A 343 7.83 13.88 -0.22
C LEU A 343 7.45 15.19 0.45
N THR A 344 6.82 16.06 -0.35
CA THR A 344 6.20 17.32 0.10
C THR A 344 4.69 17.29 -0.08
N VAL A 345 3.96 18.05 0.75
CA VAL A 345 2.49 18.03 0.81
C VAL A 345 1.94 19.44 0.66
N SER A 346 1.05 19.64 -0.33
CA SER A 346 0.22 20.83 -0.46
C SER A 346 -1.21 20.55 -0.01
N LEU A 347 -1.73 21.34 0.92
CA LEU A 347 -3.15 21.38 1.26
C LEU A 347 -3.79 22.59 0.55
N VAL A 348 -4.79 22.33 -0.25
CA VAL A 348 -5.50 23.34 -1.04
C VAL A 348 -6.95 23.42 -0.60
N LEU A 349 -7.40 24.64 -0.38
CA LEU A 349 -8.75 25.01 0.05
C LEU A 349 -9.41 25.84 -1.06
N PRO A 350 -10.17 25.21 -2.00
CA PRO A 350 -10.95 25.95 -2.97
C PRO A 350 -12.14 26.65 -2.27
N THR A 351 -12.33 27.92 -2.55
CA THR A 351 -13.35 28.71 -1.82
C THR A 351 -14.11 29.68 -2.71
N LEU A 352 -15.37 29.93 -2.36
CA LEU A 352 -16.24 30.95 -2.96
C LEU A 352 -17.32 31.37 -1.94
N ASN A 353 -17.22 32.61 -1.42
CA ASN A 353 -18.16 33.18 -0.46
C ASN A 353 -18.36 32.33 0.81
N GLU A 354 -17.25 32.03 1.48
CA GLU A 354 -17.20 31.18 2.70
C GLU A 354 -16.64 31.95 3.91
N GLU A 355 -16.98 33.26 4.06
CA GLU A 355 -16.54 34.08 5.20
C GLU A 355 -16.89 33.48 6.56
N ALA A 356 -17.98 32.67 6.62
CA ALA A 356 -18.47 32.08 7.86
C ALA A 356 -17.62 30.89 8.37
N THR A 357 -16.83 30.25 7.49
CA THR A 357 -16.12 28.98 7.78
C THR A 357 -14.63 29.04 7.55
N ILE A 358 -14.17 29.83 6.59
CA ILE A 358 -12.78 29.82 6.12
C ILE A 358 -11.76 30.14 7.22
N GLY A 359 -12.08 31.10 8.12
CA GLY A 359 -11.18 31.50 9.19
C GLY A 359 -10.86 30.35 10.15
N GLU A 360 -11.89 29.63 10.63
CA GLU A 360 -11.70 28.50 11.52
C GLU A 360 -10.97 27.35 10.83
N ILE A 361 -11.25 27.11 9.55
CA ILE A 361 -10.61 26.07 8.74
C ILE A 361 -9.11 26.35 8.61
N VAL A 362 -8.73 27.56 8.18
CA VAL A 362 -7.33 27.95 8.02
C VAL A 362 -6.60 27.90 9.37
N ALA A 363 -7.16 28.50 10.41
CA ALA A 363 -6.55 28.50 11.75
C ALA A 363 -6.31 27.10 12.28
N ARG A 364 -7.27 26.18 12.11
CA ARG A 364 -7.12 24.78 12.54
C ARG A 364 -6.10 24.02 11.70
N ALA A 365 -6.14 24.18 10.37
CA ALA A 365 -5.19 23.54 9.48
C ALA A 365 -3.75 23.95 9.82
N ARG A 366 -3.49 25.25 9.96
CA ARG A 366 -2.18 25.78 10.35
C ARG A 366 -1.72 25.25 11.69
N ARG A 367 -2.53 25.48 12.73
CA ARG A 367 -2.16 25.10 14.10
C ARG A 367 -1.80 23.62 14.22
N VAL A 368 -2.50 22.71 13.52
CA VAL A 368 -2.33 21.26 13.70
C VAL A 368 -1.39 20.66 12.66
N LEU A 369 -1.50 21.06 11.39
CA LEU A 369 -0.84 20.38 10.28
C LEU A 369 0.39 21.10 9.72
N VAL A 370 0.57 22.39 10.08
CA VAL A 370 1.73 23.19 9.66
C VAL A 370 2.61 23.50 10.88
N ASP A 371 2.09 24.28 11.83
CA ASP A 371 2.85 24.81 12.95
C ASP A 371 3.06 23.76 14.07
N GLY A 372 2.07 22.89 14.33
CA GLY A 372 2.11 21.88 15.39
C GLY A 372 2.85 20.61 14.98
N VAL A 373 2.47 20.02 13.87
CA VAL A 373 3.15 18.87 13.27
C VAL A 373 3.29 19.15 11.76
N PRO A 374 4.51 19.29 11.21
CA PRO A 374 4.72 19.78 9.85
C PRO A 374 4.40 18.69 8.78
N LEU A 375 3.16 18.22 8.78
CA LEU A 375 2.65 17.29 7.78
C LEU A 375 2.42 18.01 6.44
N VAL A 376 1.91 19.24 6.49
CA VAL A 376 1.63 20.11 5.35
C VAL A 376 2.76 21.12 5.20
N ASP A 377 3.40 21.15 4.04
CA ASP A 377 4.50 22.07 3.72
C ASP A 377 3.97 23.37 3.10
N GLU A 378 2.79 23.30 2.45
CA GLU A 378 2.18 24.41 1.74
C GLU A 378 0.66 24.41 1.95
N LEU A 379 0.12 25.52 2.47
CA LEU A 379 -1.33 25.75 2.62
C LEU A 379 -1.76 26.86 1.68
N LEU A 380 -2.58 26.52 0.69
CA LEU A 380 -3.11 27.44 -0.32
C LEU A 380 -4.64 27.56 -0.20
N VAL A 381 -5.14 28.76 -0.11
CA VAL A 381 -6.54 29.11 -0.39
C VAL A 381 -6.63 29.60 -1.84
N ILE A 382 -7.40 28.91 -2.67
CA ILE A 382 -7.64 29.34 -4.05
C ILE A 382 -9.06 29.86 -4.17
N ASP A 383 -9.16 31.17 -4.33
CA ASP A 383 -10.42 31.92 -4.32
C ASP A 383 -11.04 32.02 -5.71
N SER A 384 -12.32 31.68 -5.82
CA SER A 384 -13.09 31.70 -7.06
C SER A 384 -13.87 33.03 -7.25
N ALA A 385 -13.22 34.15 -6.96
CA ALA A 385 -13.78 35.52 -7.02
C ALA A 385 -14.88 35.78 -5.98
N SER A 386 -14.61 35.49 -4.70
CA SER A 386 -15.49 35.81 -3.59
C SER A 386 -15.76 37.29 -3.49
N THR A 387 -17.00 37.63 -3.19
CA THR A 387 -17.53 39.01 -3.06
C THR A 387 -17.74 39.43 -1.60
N ASP A 388 -17.60 38.47 -0.66
CA ASP A 388 -17.63 38.66 0.78
C ASP A 388 -16.20 38.80 1.38
N ARG A 389 -16.06 38.70 2.69
CA ARG A 389 -14.78 38.83 3.38
C ARG A 389 -13.93 37.59 3.39
N THR A 390 -14.26 36.58 2.61
CA THR A 390 -13.54 35.26 2.58
C THR A 390 -12.03 35.41 2.47
N ARG A 391 -11.55 36.22 1.52
CA ARG A 391 -10.11 36.41 1.25
C ARG A 391 -9.41 37.09 2.42
N GLU A 392 -9.98 38.24 2.88
CA GLU A 392 -9.44 39.00 4.00
C GLU A 392 -9.28 38.13 5.25
N ILE A 393 -10.29 37.31 5.57
CA ILE A 393 -10.29 36.41 6.71
C ILE A 393 -9.22 35.31 6.55
N ALA A 394 -9.11 34.70 5.37
CA ALA A 394 -8.13 33.65 5.11
C ALA A 394 -6.68 34.18 5.22
N GLU A 395 -6.41 35.38 4.70
CA GLU A 395 -5.10 36.05 4.81
C GLU A 395 -4.77 36.41 6.26
N ALA A 396 -5.74 36.91 7.02
CA ALA A 396 -5.57 37.25 8.43
C ALA A 396 -5.20 36.02 9.28
N GLU A 397 -5.72 34.83 8.93
CA GLU A 397 -5.34 33.57 9.59
C GLU A 397 -4.03 32.98 9.03
N GLY A 398 -3.37 33.70 8.10
CA GLY A 398 -2.04 33.39 7.58
C GLY A 398 -1.99 32.33 6.47
N ALA A 399 -3.08 32.12 5.73
CA ALA A 399 -3.02 31.34 4.50
C ALA A 399 -2.45 32.18 3.35
N ARG A 400 -1.77 31.50 2.44
CA ARG A 400 -1.49 32.06 1.12
C ARG A 400 -2.79 32.04 0.32
N VAL A 401 -3.29 33.22 -0.09
CA VAL A 401 -4.51 33.35 -0.87
C VAL A 401 -4.16 33.72 -2.31
N VAL A 402 -4.75 33.01 -3.26
CA VAL A 402 -4.57 33.26 -4.70
C VAL A 402 -5.92 33.32 -5.36
N GLN A 403 -6.17 34.34 -6.16
CA GLN A 403 -7.38 34.43 -6.96
C GLN A 403 -7.21 33.58 -8.23
N HIS A 404 -8.15 32.69 -8.49
CA HIS A 404 -8.03 31.76 -9.61
C HIS A 404 -7.94 32.46 -10.98
N HIS A 405 -8.52 33.66 -11.14
CA HIS A 405 -8.48 34.38 -12.40
C HIS A 405 -7.08 34.98 -12.71
N ASP A 406 -6.24 35.19 -11.70
CA ASP A 406 -4.87 35.68 -11.88
C ASP A 406 -3.91 34.57 -12.31
N VAL A 407 -4.32 33.31 -12.12
CA VAL A 407 -3.51 32.14 -12.48
C VAL A 407 -3.70 31.79 -13.94
N LEU A 408 -2.61 31.75 -14.71
CA LEU A 408 -2.62 31.41 -16.14
C LEU A 408 -3.64 32.25 -16.94
N PRO A 409 -3.62 33.59 -16.88
CA PRO A 409 -4.69 34.45 -17.41
C PRO A 409 -4.92 34.27 -18.92
N ARG A 410 -3.89 33.90 -19.67
CA ARG A 410 -4.03 33.64 -21.12
C ARG A 410 -4.93 32.46 -21.46
N TYR A 411 -5.18 31.56 -20.53
CA TYR A 411 -6.11 30.43 -20.70
C TYR A 411 -7.54 30.80 -20.28
N GLY A 412 -7.76 32.05 -19.87
CA GLY A 412 -9.05 32.52 -19.36
C GLY A 412 -9.38 31.95 -17.98
N SER A 413 -10.55 32.29 -17.50
CA SER A 413 -11.07 31.83 -16.22
C SER A 413 -12.55 31.47 -16.35
N TYR A 414 -12.90 30.30 -15.85
CA TYR A 414 -14.26 29.79 -15.86
C TYR A 414 -14.79 29.63 -14.43
N PRO A 415 -16.10 29.78 -14.24
CA PRO A 415 -16.71 29.55 -12.94
C PRO A 415 -16.64 28.04 -12.61
N GLY A 416 -16.52 27.73 -11.32
CA GLY A 416 -16.65 26.39 -10.80
C GLY A 416 -15.41 25.86 -10.06
N LYS A 417 -15.67 24.86 -9.24
CA LYS A 417 -14.67 24.27 -8.35
C LYS A 417 -13.49 23.67 -9.11
N GLY A 418 -13.76 22.92 -10.19
CA GLY A 418 -12.72 22.24 -10.94
C GLY A 418 -11.72 23.20 -11.60
N GLU A 419 -12.14 24.41 -11.95
CA GLU A 419 -11.22 25.46 -12.42
C GLU A 419 -10.22 25.85 -11.33
N ALA A 420 -10.69 26.06 -10.11
CA ALA A 420 -9.82 26.38 -8.97
C ALA A 420 -8.87 25.22 -8.69
N LEU A 421 -9.34 23.98 -8.74
CA LEU A 421 -8.48 22.80 -8.55
C LEU A 421 -7.40 22.67 -9.63
N TRP A 422 -7.77 22.88 -10.90
CA TRP A 422 -6.80 22.84 -12.00
C TRP A 422 -5.72 23.91 -11.85
N LYS A 423 -6.12 25.13 -11.53
CA LYS A 423 -5.20 26.25 -11.31
C LYS A 423 -4.33 26.09 -10.06
N SER A 424 -4.86 25.41 -9.03
CA SER A 424 -4.08 25.09 -7.84
C SER A 424 -2.88 24.17 -8.11
N LEU A 425 -2.95 23.31 -9.13
CA LEU A 425 -1.78 22.53 -9.56
C LEU A 425 -0.62 23.42 -10.03
N PHE A 426 -0.93 24.53 -10.69
CA PHE A 426 0.08 25.50 -11.12
C PHE A 426 0.66 26.25 -9.93
N GLU A 427 -0.15 26.63 -8.95
CA GLU A 427 0.27 27.43 -7.81
C GLU A 427 0.94 26.65 -6.69
N THR A 428 0.83 25.34 -6.63
CA THR A 428 1.44 24.50 -5.61
C THR A 428 2.61 23.70 -6.12
N SER A 429 3.45 23.20 -5.21
CA SER A 429 4.67 22.45 -5.54
C SER A 429 4.73 21.04 -4.94
N GLY A 430 3.90 20.73 -3.92
CA GLY A 430 3.94 19.47 -3.19
C GLY A 430 3.75 18.23 -4.07
N ASP A 431 4.45 17.15 -3.73
CA ASP A 431 4.35 15.85 -4.42
C ASP A 431 3.00 15.16 -4.18
N LEU A 432 2.41 15.44 -3.02
CA LEU A 432 1.05 15.05 -2.66
C LEU A 432 0.19 16.30 -2.55
N ILE A 433 -0.99 16.25 -3.13
CA ILE A 433 -1.96 17.33 -3.08
C ILE A 433 -3.23 16.82 -2.42
N ALA A 434 -3.67 17.50 -1.37
CA ALA A 434 -4.96 17.28 -0.74
C ALA A 434 -5.88 18.48 -1.00
N TRP A 435 -7.10 18.21 -1.40
CA TRP A 435 -8.16 19.20 -1.53
C TRP A 435 -9.23 18.96 -0.46
N CYS A 436 -9.65 20.03 0.19
CA CYS A 436 -10.74 19.99 1.17
C CYS A 436 -11.72 21.13 0.88
N ASP A 437 -13.00 20.82 0.91
CA ASP A 437 -14.07 21.82 0.80
C ASP A 437 -14.07 22.80 1.97
N THR A 438 -14.50 24.02 1.74
CA THR A 438 -14.55 25.11 2.72
C THR A 438 -15.94 25.45 3.25
N ASP A 439 -17.01 24.87 2.69
CA ASP A 439 -18.41 24.99 3.14
C ASP A 439 -18.74 24.09 4.36
N VAL A 440 -17.72 23.62 5.07
CA VAL A 440 -17.83 22.61 6.14
C VAL A 440 -17.81 23.28 7.52
N ARG A 441 -18.93 23.23 8.25
CA ARG A 441 -19.05 23.85 9.59
C ARG A 441 -18.29 23.11 10.68
N ASN A 442 -18.13 21.82 10.57
CA ASN A 442 -17.40 20.97 11.53
C ASN A 442 -16.07 20.47 10.96
N TRP A 443 -15.39 21.34 10.18
CA TRP A 443 -14.11 20.96 9.57
C TRP A 443 -13.10 20.51 10.64
N HIS A 444 -12.36 19.46 10.35
CA HIS A 444 -11.39 18.89 11.25
C HIS A 444 -10.15 18.44 10.45
N PRO A 445 -8.92 18.56 11.00
CA PRO A 445 -7.68 18.14 10.32
C PRO A 445 -7.70 16.71 9.75
N ARG A 446 -8.58 15.83 10.27
CA ARG A 446 -8.77 14.48 9.73
C ARG A 446 -9.20 14.45 8.27
N MET A 447 -9.82 15.52 7.77
CA MET A 447 -10.20 15.62 6.36
C MET A 447 -8.97 15.67 5.45
N ALA A 448 -7.89 16.29 5.90
CA ALA A 448 -6.62 16.33 5.20
C ALA A 448 -5.75 15.11 5.54
N TYR A 449 -5.41 14.89 6.83
CA TYR A 449 -4.51 13.78 7.16
C TYR A 449 -5.11 12.40 6.87
N GLY A 450 -6.43 12.25 6.91
CA GLY A 450 -7.11 11.00 6.58
C GLY A 450 -6.94 10.63 5.11
N THR A 451 -7.02 11.60 4.20
CA THR A 451 -6.80 11.37 2.75
C THR A 451 -5.32 11.21 2.40
N LEU A 452 -4.42 11.91 3.11
CA LEU A 452 -2.97 11.82 2.92
C LEU A 452 -2.37 10.52 3.51
N GLY A 453 -2.96 10.01 4.60
CA GLY A 453 -2.45 8.85 5.32
C GLY A 453 -2.22 7.61 4.45
N PRO A 454 -3.20 7.14 3.67
CA PRO A 454 -3.00 6.01 2.76
C PRO A 454 -1.94 6.26 1.69
N LEU A 455 -1.83 7.49 1.14
CA LEU A 455 -0.82 7.86 0.16
C LEU A 455 0.60 7.79 0.73
N LEU A 456 0.74 8.16 2.01
CA LEU A 456 2.01 8.10 2.73
C LEU A 456 2.32 6.69 3.23
N ALA A 457 1.32 5.90 3.61
CA ALA A 457 1.53 4.56 4.16
C ALA A 457 1.71 3.50 3.06
N GLU A 458 0.94 3.56 1.97
CA GLU A 458 0.91 2.53 0.93
C GLU A 458 1.36 3.08 -0.43
N PRO A 459 2.57 2.74 -0.92
CA PRO A 459 3.11 3.25 -2.19
C PRO A 459 2.25 2.96 -3.42
N ARG A 460 1.49 1.84 -3.39
CA ARG A 460 0.58 1.47 -4.48
C ARG A 460 -0.55 2.49 -4.65
N ILE A 461 -0.98 3.14 -3.57
CA ILE A 461 -2.08 4.09 -3.61
C ILE A 461 -1.62 5.38 -4.24
N GLN A 462 -2.33 5.80 -5.29
CA GLN A 462 -2.07 7.00 -6.07
C GLN A 462 -3.10 8.10 -5.81
N TYR A 463 -4.33 7.70 -5.42
CA TYR A 463 -5.44 8.61 -5.20
C TYR A 463 -6.37 8.09 -4.12
N VAL A 464 -6.84 8.96 -3.24
CA VAL A 464 -7.72 8.63 -2.10
C VAL A 464 -8.89 9.59 -2.06
N LYS A 465 -10.11 9.05 -1.99
CA LYS A 465 -11.33 9.84 -1.74
C LYS A 465 -11.80 9.66 -0.31
N GLY A 466 -12.16 10.78 0.32
CA GLY A 466 -12.87 10.76 1.60
C GLY A 466 -14.33 10.37 1.44
N TYR A 467 -14.89 9.73 2.44
CA TYR A 467 -16.32 9.60 2.61
C TYR A 467 -16.71 9.82 4.08
N TYR A 468 -17.96 10.15 4.31
CA TYR A 468 -18.47 10.51 5.62
C TYR A 468 -19.97 10.31 5.72
N GLN A 469 -20.49 10.21 6.93
CA GLN A 469 -21.91 10.24 7.18
C GLN A 469 -22.44 11.67 6.99
N ARG A 470 -23.52 11.81 6.24
CA ARG A 470 -24.22 13.08 5.98
C ARG A 470 -25.60 13.05 6.64
N PRO A 471 -25.71 13.35 7.95
CA PRO A 471 -27.03 13.46 8.56
C PRO A 471 -27.77 14.66 7.96
N ILE A 472 -29.06 14.47 7.71
CA ILE A 472 -29.98 15.55 7.31
C ILE A 472 -30.81 15.93 8.54
N VAL A 473 -31.00 17.22 8.76
CA VAL A 473 -31.99 17.73 9.71
C VAL A 473 -33.28 17.97 8.93
N GLU A 474 -34.29 17.16 9.15
CA GLU A 474 -35.63 17.32 8.56
C GLU A 474 -36.62 17.44 9.72
N ASP A 475 -37.42 18.53 9.73
CA ASP A 475 -38.37 18.87 10.81
C ASP A 475 -37.73 18.87 12.23
N GLY A 476 -36.48 19.33 12.35
CA GLY A 476 -35.76 19.34 13.64
C GLY A 476 -35.23 17.99 14.12
N VAL A 477 -35.46 16.92 13.36
CA VAL A 477 -34.98 15.56 13.67
C VAL A 477 -33.77 15.24 12.79
N LEU A 478 -32.71 14.74 13.44
CA LEU A 478 -31.52 14.28 12.75
C LEU A 478 -31.78 12.90 12.15
N LYS A 479 -31.90 12.83 10.81
CA LYS A 479 -31.99 11.56 10.08
C LYS A 479 -30.59 11.13 9.63
N GLU A 480 -30.15 9.98 10.07
CA GLU A 480 -28.93 9.34 9.57
C GLU A 480 -29.18 8.87 8.14
N GLY A 481 -28.43 9.40 7.15
CA GLY A 481 -28.39 8.86 5.79
C GLY A 481 -29.18 9.56 4.70
N GLY A 482 -29.64 10.80 4.86
CA GLY A 482 -30.41 11.50 3.80
C GLY A 482 -29.58 12.36 2.81
N GLY A 483 -28.27 12.50 3.00
CA GLY A 483 -27.38 13.28 2.15
C GLY A 483 -26.83 12.52 0.95
N GLY A 484 -26.39 13.25 -0.08
CA GLY A 484 -25.79 12.66 -1.28
C GLY A 484 -26.77 12.25 -2.37
N ARG A 485 -27.90 12.93 -2.48
CA ARG A 485 -28.97 12.62 -3.47
C ARG A 485 -28.45 12.48 -4.90
N VAL A 486 -27.56 13.33 -5.36
CA VAL A 486 -26.95 13.22 -6.70
C VAL A 486 -26.05 11.98 -6.80
N THR A 487 -25.35 11.64 -5.73
CA THR A 487 -24.56 10.40 -5.68
C THR A 487 -25.47 9.18 -5.88
N GLU A 488 -26.55 9.07 -5.11
CA GLU A 488 -27.41 7.88 -5.13
C GLU A 488 -28.30 7.80 -6.39
N LEU A 489 -28.78 8.95 -6.90
CA LEU A 489 -29.72 8.98 -8.01
C LEU A 489 -29.05 9.06 -9.39
N VAL A 490 -27.80 9.52 -9.47
CA VAL A 490 -27.09 9.74 -10.75
C VAL A 490 -25.75 9.03 -10.80
N ALA A 491 -24.80 9.41 -9.95
CA ALA A 491 -23.43 8.91 -10.09
C ALA A 491 -23.33 7.39 -9.82
N ARG A 492 -23.96 6.88 -8.77
CA ARG A 492 -23.92 5.45 -8.42
C ARG A 492 -24.53 4.56 -9.50
N PRO A 493 -25.74 4.84 -10.05
CA PRO A 493 -26.27 4.08 -11.18
C PRO A 493 -25.36 4.09 -12.41
N LEU A 494 -24.81 5.25 -12.79
CA LEU A 494 -23.92 5.36 -13.93
C LEU A 494 -22.62 4.58 -13.74
N ILE A 495 -22.02 4.66 -12.55
CA ILE A 495 -20.81 3.90 -12.23
C ILE A 495 -21.08 2.40 -12.29
N ASN A 496 -22.16 1.93 -11.67
CA ASN A 496 -22.50 0.49 -11.69
C ASN A 496 -22.79 -0.03 -13.11
N LEU A 497 -23.42 0.78 -13.96
CA LEU A 497 -23.75 0.41 -15.33
C LEU A 497 -22.52 0.40 -16.25
N PHE A 498 -21.66 1.41 -16.16
CA PHE A 498 -20.65 1.66 -17.19
C PHE A 498 -19.21 1.53 -16.69
N PHE A 499 -18.98 1.61 -15.38
CA PHE A 499 -17.66 1.57 -14.74
C PHE A 499 -17.67 0.67 -13.50
N PRO A 500 -18.09 -0.60 -13.64
CA PRO A 500 -18.39 -1.47 -12.49
C PRO A 500 -17.21 -1.69 -11.54
N ASP A 501 -15.97 -1.58 -12.01
CA ASP A 501 -14.78 -1.61 -11.15
C ASP A 501 -14.76 -0.50 -10.09
N LEU A 502 -15.40 0.63 -10.36
CA LEU A 502 -15.49 1.77 -9.43
C LEU A 502 -16.73 1.74 -8.53
N SER A 503 -17.58 0.70 -8.66
CA SER A 503 -18.85 0.59 -7.92
C SER A 503 -18.71 0.49 -6.40
N GLY A 504 -17.52 0.11 -5.91
CA GLY A 504 -17.20 0.05 -4.49
C GLY A 504 -16.97 1.40 -3.80
N PHE A 505 -16.93 2.52 -4.53
CA PHE A 505 -16.81 3.84 -3.90
C PHE A 505 -18.09 4.26 -3.18
N ILE A 506 -17.94 4.56 -1.87
CA ILE A 506 -19.07 4.96 -1.01
C ILE A 506 -19.57 6.35 -1.41
N GLN A 507 -18.65 7.31 -1.63
CA GLN A 507 -18.99 8.66 -2.05
C GLN A 507 -18.12 9.12 -3.23
N PRO A 508 -18.46 8.71 -4.46
CA PRO A 508 -17.68 9.04 -5.66
C PRO A 508 -17.61 10.55 -5.94
N LEU A 509 -18.56 11.33 -5.44
CA LEU A 509 -18.64 12.78 -5.58
C LEU A 509 -18.16 13.55 -4.34
N SER A 510 -17.40 12.91 -3.44
CA SER A 510 -16.85 13.61 -2.28
C SER A 510 -15.85 14.70 -2.69
N GLY A 511 -15.88 15.83 -2.00
CA GLY A 511 -14.99 16.97 -2.23
C GLY A 511 -13.67 16.91 -1.45
N GLU A 512 -13.52 15.97 -0.51
CA GLU A 512 -12.29 15.70 0.21
C GLU A 512 -11.54 14.54 -0.47
N TYR A 513 -10.40 14.84 -1.06
CA TYR A 513 -9.57 13.84 -1.70
C TYR A 513 -8.12 14.29 -1.82
N ALA A 514 -7.24 13.36 -1.98
CA ALA A 514 -5.82 13.60 -2.19
C ALA A 514 -5.24 12.66 -3.26
N GLY A 515 -4.17 13.10 -3.90
CA GLY A 515 -3.49 12.31 -4.90
C GLY A 515 -2.03 12.70 -5.10
N ARG A 516 -1.31 11.83 -5.79
CA ARG A 516 0.07 12.14 -6.21
C ARG A 516 0.04 13.15 -7.35
N ARG A 517 0.84 14.20 -7.23
CA ARG A 517 0.97 15.22 -8.27
C ARG A 517 1.29 14.62 -9.63
N SER A 518 2.24 13.68 -9.68
CA SER A 518 2.64 13.01 -10.93
C SER A 518 1.51 12.32 -11.67
N LEU A 519 0.43 11.94 -10.97
CA LEU A 519 -0.81 11.44 -11.57
C LEU A 519 -1.75 12.59 -11.93
N LEU A 520 -2.02 13.49 -10.99
CA LEU A 520 -3.02 14.56 -11.13
C LEU A 520 -2.69 15.53 -12.28
N GLU A 521 -1.42 15.84 -12.51
CA GLU A 521 -0.98 16.72 -13.60
C GLU A 521 -1.18 16.11 -15.00
N THR A 522 -1.41 14.79 -15.09
CA THR A 522 -1.58 14.06 -16.35
C THR A 522 -3.02 13.91 -16.80
N ILE A 523 -3.99 14.19 -15.93
CA ILE A 523 -5.42 14.05 -16.23
C ILE A 523 -6.05 15.41 -16.60
N PRO A 524 -7.10 15.43 -17.42
CA PRO A 524 -7.87 16.64 -17.69
C PRO A 524 -8.84 16.95 -16.54
N PHE A 525 -9.22 18.22 -16.39
CA PHE A 525 -10.14 18.68 -15.35
C PHE A 525 -11.38 19.30 -15.95
N PHE A 526 -12.56 18.84 -15.57
CA PHE A 526 -13.80 19.58 -15.80
C PHE A 526 -13.82 20.82 -14.91
N THR A 527 -14.28 21.94 -15.42
CA THR A 527 -14.22 23.22 -14.71
C THR A 527 -15.22 23.35 -13.57
N GLY A 528 -16.38 22.65 -13.65
CA GLY A 528 -17.47 22.73 -12.68
C GLY A 528 -17.61 21.53 -11.76
N TYR A 529 -18.86 21.14 -11.53
CA TYR A 529 -19.23 20.04 -10.61
C TYR A 529 -18.96 18.63 -11.15
N ALA A 530 -18.55 18.50 -12.41
CA ALA A 530 -18.19 17.21 -12.97
C ALA A 530 -16.75 16.80 -12.64
N VAL A 531 -15.96 17.65 -11.99
CA VAL A 531 -14.54 17.39 -11.71
C VAL A 531 -14.34 16.14 -10.86
N GLU A 532 -15.17 15.90 -9.85
CA GLU A 532 -15.02 14.75 -8.95
C GLU A 532 -15.28 13.42 -9.68
N ILE A 533 -16.32 13.35 -10.49
CA ILE A 533 -16.60 12.14 -11.28
C ILE A 533 -15.56 11.97 -12.39
N GLY A 534 -15.18 13.05 -13.07
CA GLY A 534 -14.15 13.05 -14.10
C GLY A 534 -12.84 12.49 -13.58
N HIS A 535 -12.36 13.00 -12.45
CA HIS A 535 -11.15 12.48 -11.79
C HIS A 535 -11.26 10.99 -11.48
N LEU A 536 -12.37 10.56 -10.88
CA LEU A 536 -12.55 9.16 -10.52
C LEU A 536 -12.48 8.25 -11.74
N LEU A 537 -13.14 8.64 -12.83
CA LEU A 537 -13.13 7.87 -14.08
C LEU A 537 -11.74 7.86 -14.74
N ASP A 538 -11.10 9.01 -14.89
CA ASP A 538 -9.84 9.15 -15.61
C ASP A 538 -8.67 8.54 -14.82
N ILE A 539 -8.67 8.70 -13.50
CA ILE A 539 -7.67 8.09 -12.63
C ILE A 539 -7.87 6.58 -12.57
N GLY A 540 -9.12 6.12 -12.40
CA GLY A 540 -9.42 4.68 -12.35
C GLY A 540 -8.94 3.93 -13.59
N GLU A 541 -9.04 4.55 -14.77
CA GLU A 541 -8.52 3.97 -16.00
C GLU A 541 -6.98 3.91 -16.03
N ARG A 542 -6.29 4.92 -15.50
CA ARG A 542 -4.83 5.01 -15.53
C ARG A 542 -4.12 4.10 -14.54
N VAL A 543 -4.62 4.05 -13.31
CA VAL A 543 -3.94 3.35 -12.21
C VAL A 543 -4.65 2.05 -11.80
N GLY A 544 -5.81 1.78 -12.38
CA GLY A 544 -6.63 0.63 -12.01
C GLY A 544 -7.19 0.74 -10.58
N LEU A 545 -8.00 -0.22 -10.19
CA LEU A 545 -8.66 -0.22 -8.89
C LEU A 545 -7.67 -0.29 -7.71
N THR A 546 -6.56 -1.01 -7.89
CA THR A 546 -5.54 -1.19 -6.84
C THR A 546 -4.78 0.09 -6.49
N GLY A 547 -4.69 1.05 -7.42
CA GLY A 547 -4.10 2.37 -7.19
C GLY A 547 -5.03 3.35 -6.47
N LEU A 548 -6.26 2.96 -6.20
CA LEU A 548 -7.29 3.80 -5.59
C LEU A 548 -7.56 3.37 -4.14
N GLY A 549 -7.90 4.35 -3.30
CA GLY A 549 -8.35 4.12 -1.93
C GLY A 549 -9.52 5.03 -1.55
N GLN A 550 -10.22 4.67 -0.49
CA GLN A 550 -11.21 5.55 0.14
C GLN A 550 -11.05 5.53 1.66
N VAL A 551 -11.39 6.64 2.31
CA VAL A 551 -11.18 6.80 3.75
C VAL A 551 -12.42 7.35 4.44
N ASP A 552 -12.81 6.72 5.55
CA ASP A 552 -13.89 7.18 6.43
C ASP A 552 -13.40 8.38 7.25
N LEU A 553 -14.05 9.53 7.04
CA LEU A 553 -13.80 10.79 7.74
C LEU A 553 -14.86 11.11 8.82
N GLU A 554 -15.70 10.12 9.17
CA GLU A 554 -16.80 10.14 10.15
C GLU A 554 -17.98 11.03 9.73
N ARG A 555 -18.13 12.23 10.25
CA ARG A 555 -19.31 13.09 10.02
C ARG A 555 -18.91 14.40 9.38
N ARG A 556 -19.71 14.82 8.39
CA ARG A 556 -19.66 16.15 7.78
C ARG A 556 -21.00 16.83 7.92
N VAL A 557 -20.99 18.06 8.40
CA VAL A 557 -22.16 18.93 8.47
C VAL A 557 -21.95 20.06 7.46
N HIS A 558 -22.81 20.11 6.45
CA HIS A 558 -22.78 21.13 5.39
C HIS A 558 -24.18 21.69 5.12
N ARG A 559 -24.26 22.76 4.35
CA ARG A 559 -25.51 23.35 3.92
C ARG A 559 -26.18 22.45 2.88
N ASN A 560 -27.47 22.15 3.05
CA ASN A 560 -28.24 21.40 2.05
C ASN A 560 -28.48 22.28 0.80
N GLN A 561 -28.27 21.70 -0.37
CA GLN A 561 -28.65 22.35 -1.64
C GLN A 561 -30.11 22.05 -2.00
N GLU A 562 -30.73 23.00 -2.61
CA GLU A 562 -32.10 22.86 -3.13
C GLU A 562 -32.16 21.92 -4.34
N LEU A 563 -33.33 21.38 -4.64
CA LEU A 563 -33.53 20.40 -5.71
C LEU A 563 -33.04 20.91 -7.07
N GLU A 564 -33.25 22.20 -7.35
CA GLU A 564 -32.79 22.81 -8.60
C GLU A 564 -31.27 22.79 -8.75
N GLY A 565 -30.53 23.15 -7.68
CA GLY A 565 -29.07 23.05 -7.66
C GLY A 565 -28.58 21.63 -7.91
N LEU A 566 -29.24 20.63 -7.28
CA LEU A 566 -28.93 19.20 -7.48
C LEU A 566 -29.22 18.76 -8.91
N SER A 567 -30.27 19.27 -9.53
CA SER A 567 -30.65 18.99 -10.92
C SER A 567 -29.59 19.50 -11.90
N ARG A 568 -29.09 20.73 -11.69
CA ARG A 568 -27.99 21.32 -12.47
C ARG A 568 -26.69 20.49 -12.33
N MET A 569 -26.36 20.08 -11.11
CA MET A 569 -25.19 19.17 -10.86
C MET A 569 -25.36 17.84 -11.59
N SER A 570 -26.55 17.24 -11.53
CA SER A 570 -26.87 15.98 -12.21
C SER A 570 -26.65 16.07 -13.71
N PHE A 571 -27.09 17.19 -14.33
CA PHE A 571 -26.97 17.41 -15.75
C PHE A 571 -25.49 17.40 -16.21
N VAL A 572 -24.62 18.16 -15.56
CA VAL A 572 -23.19 18.23 -15.94
C VAL A 572 -22.45 16.92 -15.66
N ILE A 573 -22.84 16.17 -14.61
CA ILE A 573 -22.31 14.83 -14.34
C ILE A 573 -22.66 13.86 -15.46
N LEU A 574 -23.91 13.87 -15.93
CA LEU A 574 -24.35 13.06 -17.06
C LEU A 574 -23.57 13.40 -18.33
N GLN A 575 -23.40 14.70 -18.64
CA GLN A 575 -22.59 15.13 -19.78
C GLN A 575 -21.16 14.60 -19.70
N ALA A 576 -20.50 14.72 -18.53
CA ALA A 576 -19.13 14.24 -18.34
C ALA A 576 -19.01 12.72 -18.53
N VAL A 577 -19.94 11.95 -17.96
CA VAL A 577 -19.94 10.48 -18.10
C VAL A 577 -20.16 10.09 -19.56
N MET A 578 -21.14 10.69 -20.25
CA MET A 578 -21.40 10.40 -21.65
C MET A 578 -20.20 10.75 -22.55
N LYS A 579 -19.54 11.89 -22.29
CA LYS A 579 -18.32 12.28 -22.97
C LYS A 579 -17.23 11.22 -22.82
N ARG A 580 -17.00 10.73 -21.59
CA ARG A 580 -15.99 9.67 -21.34
C ARG A 580 -16.34 8.34 -22.01
N LEU A 581 -17.63 7.98 -22.05
CA LEU A 581 -18.07 6.77 -22.74
C LEU A 581 -17.81 6.86 -24.25
N GLU A 582 -18.06 8.01 -24.87
CA GLU A 582 -17.81 8.23 -26.29
C GLU A 582 -16.30 8.23 -26.60
N GLU A 583 -15.49 9.00 -25.85
CA GLU A 583 -14.03 9.06 -26.01
C GLU A 583 -13.38 7.66 -25.88
N ARG A 584 -13.91 6.81 -25.00
CA ARG A 584 -13.45 5.43 -24.80
C ARG A 584 -14.09 4.41 -25.74
N ARG A 585 -14.87 4.87 -26.72
CA ARG A 585 -15.58 4.03 -27.68
C ARG A 585 -16.49 2.96 -27.03
N ARG A 586 -16.98 3.21 -25.83
CA ARG A 586 -17.93 2.34 -25.11
C ARG A 586 -19.38 2.66 -25.47
N ALA A 587 -19.64 3.87 -25.96
CA ALA A 587 -20.92 4.29 -26.53
C ALA A 587 -20.66 5.15 -27.77
N ARG A 588 -21.62 5.19 -28.69
CA ARG A 588 -21.61 6.09 -29.85
C ARG A 588 -22.80 7.03 -29.74
N LEU A 589 -22.52 8.31 -29.64
CA LEU A 589 -23.53 9.34 -29.70
C LEU A 589 -23.76 9.73 -31.17
N PHE A 590 -25.02 9.86 -31.57
CA PHE A 590 -25.39 10.24 -32.94
C PHE A 590 -25.57 11.74 -33.10
N ALA A 591 -25.57 12.50 -31.99
CA ALA A 591 -25.65 13.95 -31.94
C ALA A 591 -24.77 14.47 -30.81
N GLU A 592 -24.38 15.74 -30.91
CA GLU A 592 -23.68 16.42 -29.82
C GLU A 592 -24.57 16.49 -28.56
N LEU A 593 -23.96 16.37 -27.40
CA LEU A 593 -24.65 16.52 -26.13
C LEU A 593 -25.15 17.95 -25.98
N GLY A 594 -26.42 18.11 -25.62
CA GLY A 594 -27.01 19.43 -25.38
C GLY A 594 -26.31 20.11 -24.20
N SER A 595 -26.05 21.41 -24.35
CA SER A 595 -25.47 22.28 -23.31
C SER A 595 -26.53 23.06 -22.53
N THR A 596 -27.79 22.96 -22.92
CA THR A 596 -28.89 23.71 -22.31
C THR A 596 -29.85 22.84 -21.54
N MET A 597 -30.21 23.25 -20.34
CA MET A 597 -31.25 22.65 -19.51
C MET A 597 -32.44 23.56 -19.42
N LYS A 598 -33.65 23.00 -19.58
CA LYS A 598 -34.91 23.74 -19.44
C LYS A 598 -35.58 23.38 -18.13
N LEU A 599 -35.83 24.37 -17.28
CA LEU A 599 -36.50 24.21 -16.00
C LEU A 599 -37.90 24.83 -16.04
N PRO A 600 -38.98 24.11 -15.67
CA PRO A 600 -40.29 24.70 -15.49
C PRO A 600 -40.24 25.72 -14.35
N ARG A 601 -40.85 26.89 -14.57
CA ARG A 601 -41.06 27.94 -13.57
C ARG A 601 -42.55 28.17 -13.41
N PHE A 602 -42.99 28.02 -12.17
CA PHE A 602 -44.36 28.28 -11.78
C PHE A 602 -44.38 29.63 -11.10
N GLY A 603 -44.99 30.65 -11.74
CA GLY A 603 -45.29 31.93 -11.14
C GLY A 603 -46.79 32.04 -10.83
N ASP A 604 -47.19 33.06 -10.10
CA ASP A 604 -48.59 33.23 -9.65
C ASP A 604 -49.59 33.22 -10.79
N ASP A 605 -49.23 33.76 -11.97
CA ASP A 605 -50.11 33.86 -13.13
C ASP A 605 -49.56 33.24 -14.43
N HIS A 606 -48.39 32.60 -14.42
CA HIS A 606 -47.81 32.03 -15.63
C HIS A 606 -46.94 30.81 -15.38
N LEU A 607 -46.95 29.90 -16.33
CA LEU A 607 -46.04 28.77 -16.45
C LEU A 607 -45.02 29.07 -17.56
N GLY A 608 -43.75 29.05 -17.24
CA GLY A 608 -42.68 29.32 -18.19
C GLY A 608 -41.59 28.26 -18.15
N LEU A 609 -40.69 28.32 -19.13
CA LEU A 609 -39.46 27.53 -19.15
C LEU A 609 -38.26 28.47 -19.05
N GLU A 610 -37.49 28.32 -17.98
CA GLU A 610 -36.18 28.95 -17.90
C GLU A 610 -35.17 28.09 -18.64
N VAL A 611 -34.42 28.71 -19.56
CA VAL A 611 -33.34 28.04 -20.29
C VAL A 611 -32.03 28.42 -19.63
N ILE A 612 -31.32 27.41 -19.15
CA ILE A 612 -30.03 27.58 -18.47
C ILE A 612 -28.95 26.91 -19.33
N GLU A 613 -27.91 27.64 -19.64
CA GLU A 613 -26.76 27.07 -20.30
C GLU A 613 -25.87 26.41 -19.24
N LEU A 614 -25.64 25.10 -19.38
CA LEU A 614 -24.86 24.26 -18.48
C LEU A 614 -23.88 23.42 -19.32
N ALA A 615 -22.68 23.92 -19.46
CA ALA A 615 -21.62 23.17 -20.12
C ALA A 615 -20.35 23.31 -19.31
N ASP A 616 -19.92 22.23 -18.65
CA ASP A 616 -18.58 22.14 -18.07
C ASP A 616 -17.58 22.06 -19.21
N ARG A 617 -16.62 22.98 -19.18
CA ARG A 617 -15.47 22.94 -20.07
C ARG A 617 -14.44 21.99 -19.51
N GLU A 618 -13.54 21.52 -20.36
CA GLU A 618 -12.47 20.66 -19.95
C GLU A 618 -11.13 21.38 -20.09
N ARG A 619 -10.37 21.41 -19.01
CA ARG A 619 -8.99 21.87 -19.00
C ARG A 619 -8.05 20.75 -19.43
N PRO A 620 -7.06 21.04 -20.25
CA PRO A 620 -6.05 20.03 -20.61
C PRO A 620 -5.25 19.59 -19.39
N PRO A 621 -4.64 18.41 -19.44
CA PRO A 621 -3.65 17.99 -18.44
C PRO A 621 -2.62 19.08 -18.20
N MET A 622 -2.28 19.36 -16.95
CA MET A 622 -1.37 20.46 -16.57
C MET A 622 0.01 20.32 -17.19
N ILE A 623 0.50 19.07 -17.40
CA ILE A 623 1.74 18.80 -18.12
C ILE A 623 1.76 19.25 -19.61
N ARG A 624 0.61 19.65 -20.16
CA ARG A 624 0.53 20.22 -21.52
C ARG A 624 0.63 21.75 -21.54
N ILE A 625 0.76 22.38 -20.37
CA ILE A 625 0.87 23.83 -20.23
C ILE A 625 2.36 24.20 -20.23
N PRO A 626 2.86 24.94 -21.22
CA PRO A 626 4.28 25.28 -21.32
C PRO A 626 4.83 25.98 -20.08
N GLU A 627 4.11 26.95 -19.54
CA GLU A 627 4.50 27.70 -18.35
C GLU A 627 4.62 26.81 -17.11
N TYR A 628 3.81 25.76 -17.01
CA TYR A 628 3.91 24.77 -15.94
C TYR A 628 5.19 23.95 -16.06
N LEU A 629 5.53 23.54 -17.27
CA LEU A 629 6.76 22.78 -17.53
C LEU A 629 8.01 23.64 -17.26
N GLU A 630 8.00 24.91 -17.66
CA GLU A 630 9.09 25.85 -17.38
C GLU A 630 9.27 26.06 -15.87
N ARG A 631 8.19 26.26 -15.13
CA ARG A 631 8.20 26.41 -13.66
C ARG A 631 8.76 25.18 -12.97
N ARG A 632 8.34 23.98 -13.40
CA ARG A 632 8.87 22.70 -12.88
C ARG A 632 10.35 22.50 -13.18
N ALA A 633 10.79 22.83 -14.39
CA ALA A 633 12.22 22.74 -14.77
C ALA A 633 13.09 23.70 -13.95
N GLY A 634 12.62 24.93 -13.68
CA GLY A 634 13.31 25.91 -12.86
C GLY A 634 13.42 25.50 -11.39
N ALA A 635 12.41 24.82 -10.84
CA ALA A 635 12.44 24.31 -9.47
C ALA A 635 13.40 23.11 -9.29
N GLY A 636 13.63 22.31 -10.35
CA GLY A 636 14.57 21.17 -10.33
C GLY A 636 16.05 21.56 -10.48
N GLY A 637 16.34 22.78 -10.95
CA GLY A 637 17.72 23.27 -11.17
C GLY A 637 18.41 23.89 -9.94
N GLY A 638 17.71 24.03 -8.82
CA GLY A 638 18.21 24.73 -7.63
C GLY A 638 18.87 23.85 -6.55
N SER A 639 18.97 22.53 -6.74
CA SER A 639 19.52 21.61 -5.72
C SER A 639 20.90 21.02 -6.07
N GLY A 640 21.64 21.66 -6.97
CA GLY A 640 23.00 21.27 -7.40
C GLY A 640 23.98 22.44 -7.34
N GLY A 641 24.18 23.02 -6.14
CA GLY A 641 25.17 24.02 -5.88
C GLY A 641 25.80 23.81 -4.50
#